data_6df19b3b18d0b4ca6cbd0e6224df36aa
#
_entry.id   6df19b3b18d0b4ca6cbd0e6224df36aa
#
_cell.length_a   1.000
_cell.length_b   1.000
_cell.length_c   1.000
_cell.angle_alpha   90.00
_cell.angle_beta   90.00
_cell.angle_gamma   90.00
#
_symmetry.space_group_name_H-M   'P 1'
#
loop_
_entity.id
_entity.type
_entity.pdbx_description
1 polymer ?
#
loop_
_entity_poly.entity_id
_entity_poly.type
_entity_poly.pdbx_seq_one_letter_code
_entity_poly.pdbx_strand_id
1 'polypeptide(L)'
;MGVKKQKPKDPARSRFNWRDERLPKIAGVILILAAIYLAIAFVSYLYTWKMDQDKVLKFSWGMLIQGDLSVQNWLGRLGAIISNMFFYWGFGLPSMIVVVLLIRLGLDLIRQKSLVPFMIFARNSFVIMAFFSLLLEFTFRRSEFTWGGAFGESTCFWLTNFIGQIGLFFLLIFTMGAYFMWRFNPSFEHVTFSNPLANINLSMPSVDFFKGMEDGDIKPKKQKSTVENLTDEIEGLFVQKSKPAENKEHQAPGVVINRDFDAEKAPNGHELEFELPAVSKAAPVSSMTDLELDFDEVAPKDDFKEFGPMPDGLAKVPVAPESHIEAIKLEDEMEPYDPTLDLSRYKFPTLDLLLEYADQKVEVDRAELEANKDQIIATLLNYKIEITKIRATIGPTVTLYEIVPAPGVKISKIKNLEDDIALSLSALGIRIIAPIPGKGTIGIEVPNKNKQTVSLKEVLLSEKFTQSKMALPIALGKTISNEVFVADLAKMPHLLVAGATGQGKSVGINTILMSLLYKKHPSQVKLVLIDPKKVELFPYGHLDQHFLAFLPDQDEPIITETSKVINTLNSLCIEMDNRYDLLKKARVRNLNEYNEKFTERKLSPKDGHKFLPYIVLVIDEFADLIMTAGKEVELPIARLAQLARAIGIHLIIATQRPSVNIITGIIKANFPARLAFKVTSKIDSRTILDGGGADQLIGAGDMLLSIGSNNVRLQCAFVDTPEVENVIKHIADQQGFAEPFYLPEYKSDDEGGVGTSDLKASDLDENFDDAARLIIGAQHGSTSLIQRKMQLGYNRAGRIMDQMEQLGIVGPAQGSKPREVLFYSIDELNNFLTSIRNR
;
A
#
# COMPACT_ATOMS: atom_id res chain seq x y z
N MET A 1 50.61 83.17 12.01
CA MET A 1 49.16 82.88 12.13
C MET A 1 48.83 81.93 11.02
N GLY A 2 48.70 80.64 11.36
CA GLY A 2 48.39 79.55 10.35
C GLY A 2 46.95 79.17 10.44
N VAL A 3 46.17 79.36 9.37
CA VAL A 3 44.77 79.01 9.24
C VAL A 3 44.72 77.54 8.89
N LYS A 4 44.22 76.66 9.84
CA LYS A 4 43.92 75.20 9.57
C LYS A 4 42.70 75.18 8.71
N LYS A 5 42.83 74.65 7.44
CA LYS A 5 41.72 74.23 6.56
C LYS A 5 41.04 72.94 7.17
N GLN A 6 39.78 73.07 7.54
CA GLN A 6 38.93 71.92 7.87
C GLN A 6 38.62 71.16 6.59
N LYS A 7 38.89 69.81 6.63
CA LYS A 7 38.43 68.86 5.60
C LYS A 7 36.91 68.71 5.66
N PRO A 8 36.21 68.61 4.52
CA PRO A 8 34.76 68.35 4.50
C PRO A 8 34.48 66.94 5.07
N LYS A 9 33.49 66.86 5.98
CA LYS A 9 32.95 65.58 6.48
C LYS A 9 32.29 64.89 5.36
N ASP A 10 32.75 63.67 5.04
CA ASP A 10 32.02 62.70 4.19
C ASP A 10 30.60 62.41 4.73
N PRO A 11 29.58 62.32 3.85
CA PRO A 11 28.25 61.98 4.32
C PRO A 11 28.26 60.52 4.87
N ALA A 12 27.96 60.43 6.17
CA ALA A 12 27.90 59.17 6.90
C ALA A 12 26.99 58.18 6.19
N ARG A 13 27.58 57.15 5.59
CA ARG A 13 26.83 55.91 5.26
C ARG A 13 26.15 55.45 6.54
N SER A 14 24.82 55.51 6.61
CA SER A 14 24.02 55.02 7.73
C SER A 14 24.26 53.52 7.83
N ARG A 15 25.17 53.07 8.70
CA ARG A 15 25.30 51.69 9.12
C ARG A 15 24.00 51.34 9.82
N PHE A 16 23.25 50.37 9.28
CA PHE A 16 22.04 49.82 9.88
C PHE A 16 22.36 49.34 11.31
N ASN A 17 21.79 50.05 12.30
CA ASN A 17 22.09 49.77 13.70
C ASN A 17 20.97 48.87 14.28
N TRP A 18 21.29 47.63 14.54
CA TRP A 18 20.39 46.64 15.13
C TRP A 18 19.83 47.02 16.52
N ARG A 19 20.38 48.06 17.15
CA ARG A 19 19.95 48.61 18.45
C ARG A 19 19.03 49.84 18.31
N ASP A 20 18.52 50.14 17.11
CA ASP A 20 17.56 51.22 16.90
C ASP A 20 16.22 50.84 17.54
N GLU A 21 15.72 51.73 18.43
CA GLU A 21 14.44 51.57 19.13
C GLU A 21 13.22 51.45 18.19
N ARG A 22 13.35 51.84 16.95
CA ARG A 22 12.29 51.77 15.95
C ARG A 22 12.06 50.36 15.45
N LEU A 23 13.11 49.53 15.40
CA LEU A 23 13.01 48.14 14.90
C LEU A 23 12.07 47.24 15.72
N PRO A 24 12.16 47.21 17.07
CA PRO A 24 11.22 46.44 17.86
C PRO A 24 9.76 46.92 17.70
N LYS A 25 9.54 48.26 17.57
CA LYS A 25 8.19 48.82 17.39
C LYS A 25 7.58 48.39 16.03
N ILE A 26 8.37 48.44 14.96
CA ILE A 26 7.96 48.01 13.63
C ILE A 26 7.68 46.48 13.65
N ALA A 27 8.56 45.68 14.22
CA ALA A 27 8.37 44.24 14.38
C ALA A 27 7.10 43.92 15.18
N GLY A 28 6.83 44.66 16.25
CA GLY A 28 5.62 44.53 17.03
C GLY A 28 4.33 44.79 16.25
N VAL A 29 4.32 45.83 15.40
CA VAL A 29 3.16 46.13 14.51
C VAL A 29 2.97 45.00 13.48
N ILE A 30 4.05 44.52 12.86
CA ILE A 30 4.02 43.41 11.91
C ILE A 30 3.43 42.14 12.57
N LEU A 31 3.85 41.81 13.80
CA LEU A 31 3.34 40.69 14.54
C LEU A 31 1.84 40.80 14.86
N ILE A 32 1.36 42.00 15.21
CA ILE A 32 -0.08 42.21 15.43
C ILE A 32 -0.87 42.04 14.14
N LEU A 33 -0.39 42.58 13.00
CA LEU A 33 -1.00 42.38 11.70
C LEU A 33 -1.02 40.90 11.29
N ALA A 34 0.09 40.20 11.50
CA ALA A 34 0.16 38.75 11.28
C ALA A 34 -0.83 37.97 12.17
N ALA A 35 -0.98 38.36 13.44
CA ALA A 35 -1.96 37.76 14.34
C ALA A 35 -3.41 37.97 13.88
N ILE A 36 -3.75 39.16 13.41
CA ILE A 36 -5.07 39.45 12.84
C ILE A 36 -5.30 38.61 11.58
N TYR A 37 -4.31 38.55 10.70
CA TYR A 37 -4.35 37.68 9.51
C TYR A 37 -4.63 36.22 9.87
N LEU A 38 -3.85 35.66 10.82
CA LEU A 38 -4.03 34.31 11.30
C LEU A 38 -5.39 34.08 11.96
N ALA A 39 -5.90 35.04 12.73
CA ALA A 39 -7.23 34.93 13.34
C ALA A 39 -8.32 34.75 12.30
N ILE A 40 -8.30 35.59 11.24
CA ILE A 40 -9.28 35.51 10.15
C ILE A 40 -9.12 34.18 9.36
N ALA A 41 -7.87 33.79 9.06
CA ALA A 41 -7.59 32.53 8.36
C ALA A 41 -8.09 31.31 9.14
N PHE A 42 -7.86 31.29 10.45
CA PHE A 42 -8.26 30.21 11.35
C PHE A 42 -9.78 30.11 11.51
N VAL A 43 -10.46 31.25 11.66
CA VAL A 43 -11.92 31.28 11.71
C VAL A 43 -12.51 30.81 10.38
N SER A 44 -11.99 31.28 9.25
CA SER A 44 -12.42 30.81 7.94
C SER A 44 -12.22 29.30 7.77
N TYR A 45 -11.10 28.75 8.24
CA TYR A 45 -10.78 27.31 8.14
C TYR A 45 -11.80 26.43 8.85
N LEU A 46 -12.38 26.86 9.97
CA LEU A 46 -13.41 26.10 10.68
C LEU A 46 -14.68 25.86 9.81
N TYR A 47 -14.93 26.72 8.82
CA TYR A 47 -16.07 26.58 7.90
C TYR A 47 -15.67 25.93 6.57
N THR A 48 -14.41 26.09 6.12
CA THR A 48 -13.99 25.70 4.76
C THR A 48 -13.10 24.46 4.72
N TRP A 49 -12.76 23.89 5.86
CA TRP A 49 -11.78 22.78 5.97
C TRP A 49 -12.12 21.56 5.09
N LYS A 50 -13.41 21.14 4.99
CA LYS A 50 -13.81 20.00 4.15
C LYS A 50 -13.51 20.21 2.66
N MET A 51 -13.58 21.44 2.17
CA MET A 51 -13.36 21.76 0.76
C MET A 51 -11.90 22.07 0.43
N ASP A 52 -11.15 22.52 1.42
CA ASP A 52 -9.78 22.97 1.23
C ASP A 52 -8.74 21.94 1.65
N GLN A 53 -9.05 21.03 2.60
CA GLN A 53 -8.11 20.09 3.20
C GLN A 53 -7.46 19.17 2.15
N ASP A 54 -8.24 18.55 1.25
CA ASP A 54 -7.72 17.66 0.22
C ASP A 54 -6.75 18.37 -0.72
N LYS A 55 -6.97 19.67 -0.96
CA LYS A 55 -6.16 20.50 -1.85
C LYS A 55 -4.83 20.94 -1.23
N VAL A 56 -4.81 21.13 0.10
CA VAL A 56 -3.63 21.64 0.83
C VAL A 56 -2.96 20.60 1.74
N LEU A 57 -3.43 19.34 1.74
CA LEU A 57 -2.94 18.28 2.61
C LEU A 57 -1.44 18.00 2.40
N LYS A 58 -0.98 18.01 1.15
CA LYS A 58 0.43 17.84 0.79
C LYS A 58 1.06 19.19 0.52
N PHE A 59 1.64 19.82 1.55
CA PHE A 59 2.32 21.08 1.39
C PHE A 59 3.49 20.98 0.40
N SER A 60 3.47 21.85 -0.61
CA SER A 60 4.58 22.09 -1.52
C SER A 60 4.74 23.58 -1.72
N TRP A 61 5.97 24.10 -1.73
CA TRP A 61 6.26 25.51 -2.05
C TRP A 61 5.69 25.95 -3.40
N GLY A 62 5.55 25.00 -4.35
CA GLY A 62 4.90 25.21 -5.64
C GLY A 62 3.44 25.63 -5.52
N MET A 63 2.70 25.17 -4.50
CA MET A 63 1.27 25.50 -4.30
C MET A 63 1.03 26.99 -4.04
N LEU A 64 2.00 27.71 -3.46
CA LEU A 64 1.91 29.15 -3.26
C LEU A 64 1.99 29.92 -4.59
N ILE A 65 2.68 29.34 -5.59
CA ILE A 65 2.98 29.98 -6.87
C ILE A 65 2.01 29.54 -7.97
N GLN A 66 1.46 28.32 -7.89
CA GLN A 66 0.52 27.76 -8.88
C GLN A 66 -0.78 28.54 -8.95
N GLY A 67 -1.07 29.13 -10.12
CA GLY A 67 -2.24 29.99 -10.39
C GLY A 67 -3.60 29.30 -10.23
N ASP A 68 -3.67 27.97 -10.42
CA ASP A 68 -4.91 27.23 -10.66
C ASP A 68 -5.56 26.61 -9.39
N LEU A 69 -4.92 26.74 -8.22
CA LEU A 69 -5.48 26.19 -6.98
C LEU A 69 -6.55 27.13 -6.40
N SER A 70 -7.82 26.83 -6.64
CA SER A 70 -8.94 27.54 -6.01
C SER A 70 -9.23 26.97 -4.62
N VAL A 71 -9.16 27.80 -3.58
CA VAL A 71 -9.49 27.49 -2.19
C VAL A 71 -10.64 28.38 -1.70
N GLN A 72 -11.38 27.90 -0.70
CA GLN A 72 -12.53 28.58 -0.13
C GLN A 72 -12.17 29.44 1.09
N ASN A 73 -10.95 29.33 1.62
CA ASN A 73 -10.50 30.15 2.75
C ASN A 73 -10.53 31.64 2.37
N TRP A 74 -11.10 32.48 3.23
CA TRP A 74 -11.29 33.94 2.99
C TRP A 74 -10.01 34.68 2.68
N LEU A 75 -8.87 34.19 3.18
CA LEU A 75 -7.55 34.75 2.92
C LEU A 75 -6.76 33.99 1.84
N GLY A 76 -7.49 33.26 0.99
CA GLY A 76 -6.92 32.56 -0.14
C GLY A 76 -5.97 31.42 0.24
N ARG A 77 -5.06 31.07 -0.67
CA ARG A 77 -4.16 29.91 -0.54
C ARG A 77 -3.25 29.97 0.67
N LEU A 78 -2.67 31.14 0.94
CA LEU A 78 -1.78 31.30 2.09
C LEU A 78 -2.55 31.07 3.39
N GLY A 79 -3.79 31.59 3.49
CA GLY A 79 -4.66 31.37 4.64
C GLY A 79 -5.00 29.88 4.82
N ALA A 80 -5.39 29.18 3.73
CA ALA A 80 -5.72 27.77 3.77
C ALA A 80 -4.51 26.90 4.18
N ILE A 81 -3.32 27.14 3.61
CA ILE A 81 -2.09 26.39 3.90
C ILE A 81 -1.67 26.58 5.35
N ILE A 82 -1.59 27.84 5.82
CA ILE A 82 -1.18 28.12 7.20
C ILE A 82 -2.19 27.55 8.20
N SER A 83 -3.49 27.70 7.94
CA SER A 83 -4.52 27.14 8.82
C SER A 83 -4.45 25.63 8.88
N ASN A 84 -4.27 24.94 7.74
CA ASN A 84 -4.10 23.50 7.68
C ASN A 84 -2.85 23.02 8.46
N MET A 85 -1.75 23.79 8.40
CA MET A 85 -0.53 23.49 9.15
C MET A 85 -0.75 23.53 10.67
N PHE A 86 -1.54 24.48 11.17
CA PHE A 86 -1.80 24.62 12.60
C PHE A 86 -2.94 23.71 13.11
N PHE A 87 -4.01 23.55 12.32
CA PHE A 87 -5.16 22.76 12.72
C PHE A 87 -4.98 21.27 12.45
N TYR A 88 -4.58 20.90 11.24
CA TYR A 88 -4.44 19.49 10.87
C TYR A 88 -3.11 18.90 11.37
N TRP A 89 -1.98 19.51 11.01
CA TRP A 89 -0.64 19.02 11.38
C TRP A 89 -0.17 19.46 12.77
N GLY A 90 -0.79 20.48 13.36
CA GLY A 90 -0.42 21.04 14.67
C GLY A 90 -1.27 20.52 15.80
N PHE A 91 -1.81 21.47 16.60
CA PHE A 91 -2.55 21.20 17.84
C PHE A 91 -4.07 21.26 17.70
N GLY A 92 -4.61 21.36 16.48
CA GLY A 92 -6.05 21.48 16.24
C GLY A 92 -6.61 22.85 16.69
N LEU A 93 -7.84 22.84 17.23
CA LEU A 93 -8.52 24.05 17.71
C LEU A 93 -7.69 24.86 18.75
N PRO A 94 -6.95 24.24 19.69
CA PRO A 94 -6.06 24.94 20.61
C PRO A 94 -4.99 25.81 19.93
N SER A 95 -4.69 25.62 18.65
CA SER A 95 -3.78 26.48 17.88
C SER A 95 -4.21 27.96 17.84
N MET A 96 -5.49 28.26 18.13
CA MET A 96 -5.95 29.65 18.33
C MET A 96 -5.17 30.41 19.40
N ILE A 97 -4.55 29.73 20.36
CA ILE A 97 -3.68 30.34 21.40
C ILE A 97 -2.47 31.03 20.77
N VAL A 98 -2.00 30.58 19.60
CA VAL A 98 -0.88 31.19 18.88
C VAL A 98 -1.19 32.63 18.49
N VAL A 99 -2.45 32.94 18.12
CA VAL A 99 -2.89 34.30 17.82
C VAL A 99 -2.73 35.20 19.04
N VAL A 100 -3.16 34.73 20.22
CA VAL A 100 -3.01 35.45 21.49
C VAL A 100 -1.54 35.69 21.83
N LEU A 101 -0.69 34.69 21.61
CA LEU A 101 0.77 34.80 21.83
C LEU A 101 1.39 35.86 20.92
N LEU A 102 1.02 35.91 19.64
CA LEU A 102 1.55 36.90 18.70
C LEU A 102 1.08 38.31 19.04
N ILE A 103 -0.18 38.51 19.42
CA ILE A 103 -0.68 39.81 19.88
C ILE A 103 0.08 40.28 21.11
N ARG A 104 0.26 39.40 22.12
CA ARG A 104 0.95 39.71 23.34
C ARG A 104 2.42 40.09 23.07
N LEU A 105 3.12 39.31 22.26
CA LEU A 105 4.50 39.58 21.87
C LEU A 105 4.62 40.93 21.13
N GLY A 106 3.70 41.18 20.18
CA GLY A 106 3.64 42.42 19.43
C GLY A 106 3.44 43.63 20.34
N LEU A 107 2.54 43.56 21.31
CA LEU A 107 2.30 44.62 22.30
C LEU A 107 3.50 44.83 23.23
N ASP A 108 4.15 43.76 23.69
CA ASP A 108 5.31 43.86 24.58
C ASP A 108 6.51 44.47 23.82
N LEU A 109 6.70 44.18 22.52
CA LEU A 109 7.72 44.78 21.66
C LEU A 109 7.45 46.28 21.41
N ILE A 110 6.19 46.64 21.12
CA ILE A 110 5.80 48.05 20.93
C ILE A 110 6.03 48.86 22.21
N ARG A 111 5.71 48.27 23.38
CA ARG A 111 5.87 48.88 24.70
C ARG A 111 7.30 48.77 25.22
N GLN A 112 8.21 48.15 24.47
CA GLN A 112 9.62 47.91 24.86
C GLN A 112 9.78 47.25 26.25
N LYS A 113 8.86 46.36 26.62
CA LYS A 113 8.91 45.57 27.86
C LYS A 113 9.90 44.45 27.74
N SER A 114 10.42 44.03 28.91
CA SER A 114 11.24 42.81 28.98
C SER A 114 10.51 41.59 28.45
N LEU A 115 11.18 40.76 27.66
CA LEU A 115 10.59 39.52 27.08
C LEU A 115 10.47 38.38 28.09
N VAL A 116 11.06 38.50 29.29
CA VAL A 116 11.02 37.41 30.29
C VAL A 116 9.59 37.04 30.74
N PRO A 117 8.69 38.05 31.05
CA PRO A 117 7.30 37.72 31.38
C PRO A 117 6.55 37.10 30.23
N PHE A 118 6.85 37.49 28.97
CA PHE A 118 6.29 36.85 27.78
C PHE A 118 6.73 35.38 27.67
N MET A 119 8.02 35.06 27.90
CA MET A 119 8.53 33.68 27.82
C MET A 119 7.82 32.78 28.84
N ILE A 120 7.57 33.25 30.07
CA ILE A 120 6.81 32.52 31.07
C ILE A 120 5.36 32.31 30.63
N PHE A 121 4.73 33.33 30.06
CA PHE A 121 3.37 33.24 29.51
C PHE A 121 3.32 32.25 28.33
N ALA A 122 4.27 32.32 27.41
CA ALA A 122 4.35 31.43 26.25
C ALA A 122 4.52 29.97 26.67
N ARG A 123 5.40 29.66 27.63
CA ARG A 123 5.58 28.33 28.17
C ARG A 123 4.27 27.76 28.74
N ASN A 124 3.57 28.55 29.56
CA ASN A 124 2.30 28.12 30.18
C ASN A 124 1.21 27.94 29.11
N SER A 125 1.15 28.83 28.12
CA SER A 125 0.22 28.71 27.00
C SER A 125 0.47 27.46 26.14
N PHE A 126 1.74 27.07 25.95
CA PHE A 126 2.09 25.84 25.25
C PHE A 126 1.62 24.58 26.00
N VAL A 127 1.81 24.55 27.33
CA VAL A 127 1.31 23.43 28.16
C VAL A 127 -0.21 23.33 28.10
N ILE A 128 -0.91 24.47 28.18
CA ILE A 128 -2.37 24.53 28.03
C ILE A 128 -2.80 24.05 26.66
N MET A 129 -2.13 24.48 25.58
CA MET A 129 -2.41 24.09 24.20
C MET A 129 -2.26 22.58 24.01
N ALA A 130 -1.17 21.98 24.51
CA ALA A 130 -0.92 20.55 24.43
C ALA A 130 -1.97 19.74 25.22
N PHE A 131 -2.33 20.20 26.42
CA PHE A 131 -3.35 19.55 27.23
C PHE A 131 -4.74 19.57 26.55
N PHE A 132 -5.18 20.75 26.07
CA PHE A 132 -6.47 20.86 25.39
C PHE A 132 -6.50 20.14 24.04
N SER A 133 -5.37 20.04 23.31
CA SER A 133 -5.25 19.24 22.09
C SER A 133 -5.56 17.76 22.41
N LEU A 134 -4.96 17.21 23.45
CA LEU A 134 -5.20 15.84 23.90
C LEU A 134 -6.63 15.63 24.41
N LEU A 135 -7.16 16.57 25.19
CA LEU A 135 -8.51 16.50 25.76
C LEU A 135 -9.59 16.54 24.67
N LEU A 136 -9.46 17.44 23.68
CA LEU A 136 -10.40 17.54 22.59
C LEU A 136 -10.38 16.31 21.70
N GLU A 137 -9.20 15.75 21.41
CA GLU A 137 -9.09 14.51 20.66
C GLU A 137 -9.71 13.32 21.39
N PHE A 138 -9.47 13.21 22.70
CA PHE A 138 -10.09 12.16 23.52
C PHE A 138 -11.61 12.25 23.50
N THR A 139 -12.16 13.49 23.58
CA THR A 139 -13.60 13.75 23.68
C THR A 139 -14.30 13.57 22.33
N PHE A 140 -13.69 14.08 21.25
CA PHE A 140 -14.29 14.12 19.90
C PHE A 140 -13.67 13.14 18.91
N ARG A 141 -13.10 12.04 19.37
CA ARG A 141 -12.40 11.01 18.58
C ARG A 141 -13.18 10.45 17.38
N ARG A 142 -14.53 10.56 17.38
CA ARG A 142 -15.40 10.07 16.30
C ARG A 142 -15.80 11.17 15.30
N SER A 143 -15.33 12.38 15.49
CA SER A 143 -15.62 13.49 14.60
C SER A 143 -14.78 13.40 13.32
N GLU A 144 -15.35 13.84 12.20
CA GLU A 144 -14.58 13.98 10.94
C GLU A 144 -13.54 15.10 11.01
N PHE A 145 -13.75 16.09 11.85
CA PHE A 145 -12.81 17.18 12.08
C PHE A 145 -11.80 16.79 13.15
N THR A 146 -10.51 17.00 12.89
CA THR A 146 -9.40 16.73 13.83
C THR A 146 -9.29 17.83 14.88
N TRP A 147 -10.12 17.75 15.93
CA TRP A 147 -10.19 18.77 16.99
C TRP A 147 -8.88 18.97 17.74
N GLY A 148 -8.14 17.88 17.94
CA GLY A 148 -6.84 17.88 18.59
C GLY A 148 -5.65 18.05 17.64
N GLY A 149 -5.86 17.99 16.32
CA GLY A 149 -4.80 17.98 15.32
C GLY A 149 -3.87 16.74 15.44
N ALA A 150 -2.85 16.66 14.62
CA ALA A 150 -1.92 15.53 14.60
C ALA A 150 -1.21 15.29 15.94
N PHE A 151 -0.94 16.32 16.72
CA PHE A 151 -0.36 16.18 18.07
C PHE A 151 -1.33 15.48 19.01
N GLY A 152 -2.60 15.93 19.08
CA GLY A 152 -3.63 15.31 19.91
C GLY A 152 -3.90 13.88 19.49
N GLU A 153 -4.06 13.60 18.20
CA GLU A 153 -4.31 12.28 17.64
C GLU A 153 -3.18 11.30 17.97
N SER A 154 -1.94 11.65 17.65
CA SER A 154 -0.78 10.77 17.90
C SER A 154 -0.58 10.50 19.39
N THR A 155 -0.70 11.54 20.23
CA THR A 155 -0.51 11.42 21.70
C THR A 155 -1.67 10.63 22.33
N CYS A 156 -2.91 10.89 21.91
CA CYS A 156 -4.09 10.17 22.38
C CYS A 156 -4.02 8.69 22.00
N PHE A 157 -3.62 8.39 20.77
CA PHE A 157 -3.43 7.03 20.27
C PHE A 157 -2.35 6.29 21.09
N TRP A 158 -1.18 6.91 21.30
CA TRP A 158 -0.09 6.32 22.06
C TRP A 158 -0.48 6.06 23.52
N LEU A 159 -1.06 7.07 24.21
CA LEU A 159 -1.50 6.92 25.59
C LEU A 159 -2.63 5.90 25.75
N THR A 160 -3.59 5.87 24.80
CA THR A 160 -4.68 4.88 24.83
C THR A 160 -4.15 3.45 24.70
N ASN A 161 -3.12 3.25 23.88
CA ASN A 161 -2.49 1.93 23.74
C ASN A 161 -1.64 1.56 24.97
N PHE A 162 -1.07 2.56 25.67
CA PHE A 162 -0.19 2.34 26.82
C PHE A 162 -0.96 2.11 28.14
N ILE A 163 -1.97 2.95 28.44
CA ILE A 163 -2.72 2.90 29.72
C ILE A 163 -4.21 2.58 29.55
N GLY A 164 -4.67 2.36 28.34
CA GLY A 164 -6.09 2.13 28.03
C GLY A 164 -6.95 3.40 28.04
N GLN A 165 -8.18 3.31 27.57
CA GLN A 165 -9.10 4.47 27.51
C GLN A 165 -9.49 4.97 28.90
N ILE A 166 -9.75 4.05 29.85
CA ILE A 166 -10.12 4.38 31.23
C ILE A 166 -8.93 5.03 31.92
N GLY A 167 -7.71 4.50 31.73
CA GLY A 167 -6.49 5.08 32.28
C GLY A 167 -6.24 6.50 31.80
N LEU A 168 -6.42 6.74 30.49
CA LEU A 168 -6.27 8.08 29.92
C LEU A 168 -7.30 9.07 30.44
N PHE A 169 -8.55 8.64 30.66
CA PHE A 169 -9.59 9.47 31.29
C PHE A 169 -9.19 9.93 32.68
N PHE A 170 -8.73 9.02 33.53
CA PHE A 170 -8.26 9.38 34.89
C PHE A 170 -6.99 10.24 34.84
N LEU A 171 -6.08 10.00 33.92
CA LEU A 171 -4.87 10.82 33.72
C LEU A 171 -5.23 12.27 33.35
N LEU A 172 -6.21 12.47 32.46
CA LEU A 172 -6.69 13.80 32.09
C LEU A 172 -7.33 14.55 33.27
N ILE A 173 -8.17 13.86 34.08
CA ILE A 173 -8.77 14.45 35.29
C ILE A 173 -7.68 14.80 36.31
N PHE A 174 -6.74 13.88 36.54
CA PHE A 174 -5.63 14.11 37.45
C PHE A 174 -4.76 15.29 37.05
N THR A 175 -4.35 15.37 35.77
CA THR A 175 -3.50 16.47 35.26
C THR A 175 -4.24 17.80 35.32
N MET A 176 -5.53 17.83 35.03
CA MET A 176 -6.37 19.03 35.18
C MET A 176 -6.48 19.47 36.63
N GLY A 177 -6.76 18.52 37.53
CA GLY A 177 -6.84 18.78 38.95
C GLY A 177 -5.49 19.26 39.54
N ALA A 178 -4.42 18.60 39.18
CA ALA A 178 -3.07 18.97 39.62
C ALA A 178 -2.67 20.39 39.10
N TYR A 179 -2.99 20.71 37.82
CA TYR A 179 -2.76 22.05 37.29
C TYR A 179 -3.61 23.10 38.00
N PHE A 180 -4.89 22.80 38.29
CA PHE A 180 -5.76 23.69 39.04
C PHE A 180 -5.23 23.96 40.47
N MET A 181 -4.85 22.91 41.19
CA MET A 181 -4.26 23.03 42.53
C MET A 181 -2.97 23.85 42.51
N TRP A 182 -2.05 23.56 41.58
CA TRP A 182 -0.80 24.27 41.45
C TRP A 182 -0.99 25.76 41.08
N ARG A 183 -1.99 26.07 40.24
CA ARG A 183 -2.22 27.43 39.72
C ARG A 183 -2.98 28.32 40.67
N PHE A 184 -3.98 27.77 41.39
CA PHE A 184 -4.92 28.52 42.22
C PHE A 184 -4.70 28.33 43.74
N ASN A 185 -3.96 27.31 44.17
CA ASN A 185 -3.68 26.94 45.55
C ASN A 185 -4.93 27.07 46.46
N PRO A 186 -6.07 26.36 46.13
CA PRO A 186 -7.32 26.45 46.89
C PRO A 186 -7.10 25.90 48.28
N SER A 187 -7.56 26.63 49.35
CA SER A 187 -7.59 26.11 50.71
C SER A 187 -8.82 25.21 50.88
N PHE A 188 -8.61 23.97 51.26
CA PHE A 188 -9.68 22.98 51.50
C PHE A 188 -10.17 22.95 52.97
N GLU A 189 -9.77 23.91 53.81
CA GLU A 189 -10.07 23.95 55.26
C GLU A 189 -11.58 23.93 55.60
N HIS A 190 -12.45 24.27 54.64
CA HIS A 190 -13.91 24.35 54.90
C HIS A 190 -14.72 23.26 54.17
N VAL A 191 -14.07 22.27 53.54
CA VAL A 191 -14.80 21.16 52.88
C VAL A 191 -15.02 20.03 53.86
N THR A 192 -16.10 20.09 54.61
CA THR A 192 -16.59 18.97 55.40
C THR A 192 -17.31 18.00 54.47
N PHE A 193 -16.66 16.90 54.09
CA PHE A 193 -17.34 15.78 53.47
C PHE A 193 -18.22 15.10 54.51
N SER A 194 -19.53 15.29 54.46
CA SER A 194 -20.50 14.44 55.13
C SER A 194 -20.39 13.04 54.49
N ASN A 195 -19.85 12.11 55.27
CA ASN A 195 -19.55 10.75 54.80
C ASN A 195 -20.83 9.93 54.65
N PRO A 196 -21.33 9.60 53.46
CA PRO A 196 -22.44 8.66 53.31
C PRO A 196 -22.00 7.19 53.51
N LEU A 197 -20.71 6.91 53.77
CA LEU A 197 -20.11 5.58 53.93
C LEU A 197 -19.58 5.29 55.36
N ALA A 198 -20.03 6.01 56.36
CA ALA A 198 -19.56 5.87 57.77
C ALA A 198 -19.85 4.48 58.42
N ASN A 199 -20.45 3.53 57.71
CA ASN A 199 -20.75 2.19 58.23
C ASN A 199 -19.94 1.05 57.59
N ILE A 200 -18.84 1.34 56.86
CA ILE A 200 -17.95 0.30 56.39
C ILE A 200 -16.66 0.38 57.21
N ASN A 201 -16.51 -0.50 58.19
CA ASN A 201 -15.27 -0.71 58.93
C ASN A 201 -14.23 -1.37 58.01
N LEU A 202 -13.47 -0.56 57.25
CA LEU A 202 -12.25 -0.97 56.57
C LEU A 202 -11.07 -0.43 57.37
N SER A 203 -10.54 -1.25 58.30
CA SER A 203 -9.24 -0.98 58.94
C SER A 203 -8.13 -1.16 57.90
N MET A 204 -7.69 -0.07 57.29
CA MET A 204 -6.41 -0.04 56.57
C MET A 204 -5.29 0.34 57.50
N PRO A 205 -4.13 -0.35 57.46
CA PRO A 205 -2.96 0.07 58.22
C PRO A 205 -2.47 1.42 57.64
N SER A 206 -2.30 2.39 58.54
CA SER A 206 -1.71 3.70 58.21
C SER A 206 -0.26 3.55 57.81
N VAL A 207 0.01 3.80 56.55
CA VAL A 207 1.39 4.00 56.04
C VAL A 207 1.70 5.49 56.15
N ASP A 208 2.40 5.88 57.17
CA ASP A 208 2.99 7.23 57.34
C ASP A 208 4.14 7.40 56.31
N PHE A 209 3.84 7.95 55.13
CA PHE A 209 4.83 8.15 54.05
C PHE A 209 5.37 9.58 53.94
N PHE A 210 4.91 10.52 54.74
CA PHE A 210 5.42 11.90 54.69
C PHE A 210 5.54 12.52 56.12
N LYS A 211 6.63 12.17 56.84
CA LYS A 211 7.18 13.04 57.88
C LYS A 211 8.70 12.88 57.92
N GLY A 212 9.41 13.94 57.60
CA GLY A 212 10.85 14.05 57.87
C GLY A 212 11.67 14.60 56.74
N MET A 213 11.55 15.89 56.46
CA MET A 213 12.63 16.69 55.88
C MET A 213 12.64 17.99 56.64
N GLU A 214 13.32 18.02 57.78
CA GLU A 214 13.96 19.18 58.36
C GLU A 214 15.35 18.76 58.89
N ASP A 215 16.28 19.69 58.70
CA ASP A 215 17.71 19.63 58.92
C ASP A 215 18.19 19.00 60.20
N GLY A 216 19.33 18.30 60.15
CA GLY A 216 20.13 18.07 61.33
C GLY A 216 21.07 16.87 61.31
N ASP A 217 22.36 17.15 61.26
CA ASP A 217 23.47 16.23 61.50
C ASP A 217 23.15 15.04 62.39
N ILE A 218 23.76 13.85 62.12
CA ILE A 218 24.41 12.98 63.10
C ILE A 218 24.76 11.60 62.49
N LYS A 219 25.95 11.15 62.80
CA LYS A 219 26.75 9.95 62.61
C LYS A 219 26.02 8.59 62.54
N PRO A 220 26.66 7.59 61.94
CA PRO A 220 26.06 6.29 61.64
C PRO A 220 26.12 5.36 62.86
N LYS A 221 24.96 4.74 63.15
CA LYS A 221 24.89 3.53 64.01
C LYS A 221 24.34 2.38 63.16
N LYS A 222 25.14 1.32 63.11
CA LYS A 222 24.81 0.04 62.54
C LYS A 222 23.53 -0.55 63.16
N GLN A 223 22.55 -0.83 62.37
CA GLN A 223 21.51 -1.81 62.68
C GLN A 223 21.32 -2.75 61.46
N LYS A 224 21.45 -4.05 61.77
CA LYS A 224 21.34 -5.15 60.82
C LYS A 224 19.91 -5.34 60.34
N SER A 225 19.77 -5.49 59.02
CA SER A 225 18.94 -6.37 58.24
C SER A 225 17.49 -6.63 58.62
N THR A 226 16.60 -5.91 57.93
CA THR A 226 15.18 -6.28 57.76
C THR A 226 14.99 -7.22 56.58
N VAL A 227 16.06 -7.57 55.87
CA VAL A 227 16.00 -8.42 54.66
C VAL A 227 16.10 -9.91 54.97
N GLU A 228 16.70 -10.29 56.12
CA GLU A 228 16.81 -11.70 56.54
C GLU A 228 15.50 -12.28 57.09
N ASN A 229 14.55 -11.45 57.56
CA ASN A 229 13.26 -11.92 58.07
C ASN A 229 12.22 -12.16 56.93
N LEU A 230 12.43 -11.62 55.75
CA LEU A 230 11.51 -11.87 54.62
C LEU A 230 11.81 -13.16 53.84
N THR A 231 13.06 -13.64 53.91
CA THR A 231 13.44 -14.90 53.25
C THR A 231 12.96 -16.11 54.03
N ASP A 232 12.91 -16.04 55.39
CA ASP A 232 12.45 -17.14 56.22
C ASP A 232 10.90 -17.30 56.21
N GLU A 233 10.14 -16.24 55.94
CA GLU A 233 8.69 -16.31 55.77
C GLU A 233 8.27 -16.88 54.40
N ILE A 234 9.10 -16.71 53.36
CA ILE A 234 8.80 -17.24 52.00
C ILE A 234 9.16 -18.74 51.93
N GLU A 235 10.19 -19.23 52.62
CA GLU A 235 10.50 -20.67 52.67
C GLU A 235 9.48 -21.48 53.49
N GLY A 236 8.79 -20.88 54.46
CA GLY A 236 7.73 -21.51 55.25
C GLY A 236 6.41 -21.80 54.48
N LEU A 237 6.20 -21.13 53.36
CA LEU A 237 4.96 -21.23 52.58
C LEU A 237 5.01 -22.34 51.48
N PHE A 238 6.18 -22.92 51.22
CA PHE A 238 6.34 -23.92 50.12
C PHE A 238 6.58 -25.36 50.57
N VAL A 239 6.52 -25.67 51.88
CA VAL A 239 6.70 -27.06 52.38
C VAL A 239 5.47 -27.48 53.20
N GLN A 240 4.34 -27.68 52.50
CA GLN A 240 3.32 -28.62 52.97
C GLN A 240 3.34 -29.88 52.09
N LYS A 241 3.94 -30.93 52.60
CA LYS A 241 3.86 -32.28 52.05
C LYS A 241 2.39 -32.73 51.99
N SER A 242 1.84 -32.84 50.80
CA SER A 242 0.60 -33.56 50.55
C SER A 242 0.81 -35.07 50.66
N LYS A 243 0.09 -35.72 51.54
CA LYS A 243 -0.09 -37.18 51.57
C LYS A 243 -0.88 -37.62 50.29
N PRO A 244 -0.61 -38.81 49.71
CA PRO A 244 -1.31 -39.28 48.54
C PRO A 244 -2.76 -39.65 48.88
N ALA A 245 -3.69 -39.01 48.17
CA ALA A 245 -5.07 -39.42 48.15
C ALA A 245 -5.29 -40.37 46.95
N GLU A 246 -6.00 -41.42 47.21
CA GLU A 246 -6.35 -42.52 46.29
C GLU A 246 -6.96 -42.02 44.99
N ASN A 247 -6.46 -42.59 43.89
CA ASN A 247 -6.99 -42.46 42.54
C ASN A 247 -8.46 -42.95 42.50
N LYS A 248 -9.37 -42.01 42.32
CA LYS A 248 -10.63 -42.30 41.65
C LYS A 248 -10.50 -41.82 40.21
N GLU A 249 -10.35 -42.79 39.31
CA GLU A 249 -10.46 -42.62 37.87
C GLU A 249 -11.79 -41.94 37.52
N HIS A 250 -11.73 -40.65 37.15
CA HIS A 250 -12.81 -40.05 36.37
C HIS A 250 -12.55 -40.42 34.90
N GLN A 251 -13.25 -41.47 34.45
CA GLN A 251 -13.39 -41.77 33.05
C GLN A 251 -14.01 -40.60 32.35
N ALA A 252 -13.26 -40.02 31.40
CA ALA A 252 -13.75 -39.04 30.44
C ALA A 252 -14.90 -39.70 29.61
N PRO A 253 -15.98 -38.99 29.28
CA PRO A 253 -17.07 -39.54 28.49
C PRO A 253 -16.57 -39.94 27.12
N GLY A 254 -16.78 -41.22 26.77
CA GLY A 254 -16.31 -41.83 25.55
C GLY A 254 -16.91 -41.19 24.32
N VAL A 255 -16.08 -40.93 23.37
CA VAL A 255 -16.47 -40.48 22.02
C VAL A 255 -16.97 -41.69 21.25
N VAL A 256 -18.24 -41.68 20.83
CA VAL A 256 -18.82 -42.76 19.96
C VAL A 256 -18.35 -42.45 18.53
N ILE A 257 -17.51 -43.33 17.98
CA ILE A 257 -17.08 -43.27 16.59
C ILE A 257 -18.02 -44.19 15.80
N ASN A 258 -18.83 -43.59 14.92
CA ASN A 258 -19.63 -44.35 13.98
C ASN A 258 -18.71 -45.07 12.96
N ARG A 259 -18.80 -46.39 12.89
CA ARG A 259 -17.91 -47.30 12.14
C ARG A 259 -18.35 -47.62 10.71
N ASP A 260 -19.37 -47.01 10.19
CA ASP A 260 -19.88 -47.31 8.87
C ASP A 260 -19.59 -46.19 7.88
N PHE A 261 -18.42 -46.24 7.24
CA PHE A 261 -18.14 -45.49 6.04
C PHE A 261 -17.75 -46.46 4.92
N ASP A 262 -18.63 -46.56 3.94
CA ASP A 262 -18.32 -47.17 2.66
C ASP A 262 -17.32 -46.30 1.89
N ALA A 263 -16.18 -46.89 1.52
CA ALA A 263 -14.98 -46.24 0.99
C ALA A 263 -15.07 -45.80 -0.49
N GLU A 264 -16.27 -45.72 -1.09
CA GLU A 264 -16.37 -45.57 -2.57
C GLU A 264 -16.91 -44.23 -3.10
N LYS A 265 -17.29 -43.26 -2.26
CA LYS A 265 -17.74 -41.96 -2.78
C LYS A 265 -17.44 -40.77 -1.80
N ALA A 266 -16.18 -40.34 -1.73
CA ALA A 266 -15.84 -39.09 -1.12
C ALA A 266 -15.14 -38.15 -2.14
N PRO A 267 -15.57 -36.91 -2.31
CA PRO A 267 -14.79 -35.93 -3.02
C PRO A 267 -13.50 -35.62 -2.21
N ASN A 268 -12.40 -35.41 -2.90
CA ASN A 268 -11.04 -35.23 -2.39
C ASN A 268 -10.92 -34.20 -1.26
N GLY A 269 -11.10 -34.63 -0.04
CA GLY A 269 -10.89 -33.86 1.17
C GLY A 269 -11.25 -34.68 2.40
N HIS A 270 -10.27 -34.99 3.26
CA HIS A 270 -10.54 -35.76 4.47
C HIS A 270 -11.16 -34.83 5.55
N GLU A 271 -12.50 -34.80 5.62
CA GLU A 271 -13.25 -34.16 6.72
C GLU A 271 -13.57 -35.20 7.80
N LEU A 272 -13.19 -34.94 9.05
CA LEU A 272 -13.57 -35.72 10.22
C LEU A 272 -14.51 -34.91 11.12
N GLU A 273 -15.75 -35.41 11.32
CA GLU A 273 -16.74 -34.78 12.19
C GLU A 273 -16.74 -35.45 13.58
N PHE A 274 -16.63 -34.67 14.65
CA PHE A 274 -16.64 -35.11 16.02
C PHE A 274 -17.92 -34.58 16.70
N GLU A 275 -18.82 -35.46 17.19
CA GLU A 275 -19.96 -35.07 18.00
C GLU A 275 -19.58 -35.04 19.49
N LEU A 276 -19.94 -33.97 20.18
CA LEU A 276 -19.80 -33.86 21.62
C LEU A 276 -21.04 -34.42 22.34
N PRO A 277 -20.90 -35.14 23.46
CA PRO A 277 -22.06 -35.64 24.20
C PRO A 277 -22.96 -34.51 24.70
N ALA A 278 -24.25 -34.63 24.50
CA ALA A 278 -25.25 -33.64 24.83
C ALA A 278 -25.28 -33.43 26.37
N VAL A 279 -25.10 -32.21 26.81
CA VAL A 279 -25.31 -31.76 28.17
C VAL A 279 -26.84 -31.86 28.46
N SER A 280 -27.21 -32.55 29.55
CA SER A 280 -28.56 -32.88 29.93
C SER A 280 -29.45 -31.62 30.01
N LYS A 281 -30.63 -31.71 29.37
CA LYS A 281 -31.66 -30.66 29.31
C LYS A 281 -32.19 -30.30 30.69
N ALA A 282 -32.07 -29.05 31.09
CA ALA A 282 -32.99 -28.44 32.06
C ALA A 282 -34.34 -28.18 31.39
N ALA A 283 -35.42 -28.35 32.14
CA ALA A 283 -36.81 -28.41 31.73
C ALA A 283 -37.32 -27.15 30.96
N PRO A 284 -38.39 -27.30 30.16
CA PRO A 284 -38.82 -26.29 29.22
C PRO A 284 -39.61 -25.15 29.89
N VAL A 285 -39.28 -23.92 29.50
CA VAL A 285 -40.15 -22.75 29.70
C VAL A 285 -40.97 -22.55 28.42
N SER A 286 -42.24 -22.44 28.60
CA SER A 286 -43.32 -22.37 27.63
C SER A 286 -43.17 -21.24 26.59
N SER A 287 -43.52 -21.64 25.39
CA SER A 287 -44.12 -20.92 24.25
C SER A 287 -44.26 -19.41 24.29
N MET A 288 -43.63 -18.74 23.28
CA MET A 288 -44.21 -17.58 22.66
C MET A 288 -43.93 -17.62 21.14
N THR A 289 -45.02 -17.90 20.42
CA THR A 289 -45.47 -17.45 19.09
C THR A 289 -44.48 -17.22 17.96
N ASP A 290 -44.74 -17.98 16.96
CA ASP A 290 -44.39 -17.90 15.54
C ASP A 290 -44.43 -16.45 15.01
N LEU A 291 -43.34 -16.03 14.44
CA LEU A 291 -43.27 -14.93 13.46
C LEU A 291 -42.72 -15.54 12.17
N GLU A 292 -43.65 -16.00 11.32
CA GLU A 292 -43.40 -16.25 9.91
C GLU A 292 -43.05 -14.94 9.22
N LEU A 293 -41.88 -14.85 8.66
CA LEU A 293 -41.49 -13.85 7.69
C LEU A 293 -41.73 -14.42 6.30
N ASP A 294 -42.86 -14.07 5.71
CA ASP A 294 -43.13 -14.24 4.28
C ASP A 294 -42.16 -13.37 3.48
N PHE A 295 -41.31 -14.02 2.67
CA PHE A 295 -40.59 -13.39 1.58
C PHE A 295 -41.39 -13.54 0.31
N ASP A 296 -42.13 -12.49 -0.08
CA ASP A 296 -42.71 -12.38 -1.39
C ASP A 296 -41.58 -12.28 -2.45
N GLU A 297 -41.50 -13.31 -3.28
CA GLU A 297 -40.75 -13.26 -4.55
C GLU A 297 -41.40 -12.24 -5.47
N VAL A 298 -40.80 -11.08 -5.60
CA VAL A 298 -41.14 -10.11 -6.64
C VAL A 298 -40.39 -10.46 -7.91
N ALA A 299 -41.07 -11.13 -8.82
CA ALA A 299 -40.63 -11.26 -10.20
C ALA A 299 -40.61 -9.89 -10.90
N PRO A 300 -39.57 -9.58 -11.72
CA PRO A 300 -39.57 -8.35 -12.48
C PRO A 300 -40.66 -8.37 -13.57
N LYS A 301 -41.63 -7.48 -13.49
CA LYS A 301 -42.58 -7.22 -14.55
C LYS A 301 -41.89 -6.32 -15.61
N ASP A 302 -41.78 -6.91 -16.80
CA ASP A 302 -41.50 -6.18 -18.04
C ASP A 302 -42.67 -5.23 -18.36
N ASP A 303 -42.54 -3.96 -18.09
CA ASP A 303 -43.41 -2.89 -18.62
C ASP A 303 -42.71 -2.21 -19.80
N PHE A 304 -42.69 -2.86 -20.97
CA PHE A 304 -42.54 -2.18 -22.24
C PHE A 304 -43.89 -1.70 -22.71
N LYS A 305 -44.17 -0.41 -22.55
CA LYS A 305 -45.31 0.26 -23.23
C LYS A 305 -44.98 0.37 -24.71
N GLU A 306 -45.80 -0.30 -25.49
CA GLU A 306 -45.91 -0.11 -26.94
C GLU A 306 -46.26 1.38 -27.25
N PHE A 307 -45.38 2.01 -28.05
CA PHE A 307 -45.72 3.25 -28.71
C PHE A 307 -46.56 2.94 -29.94
N GLY A 308 -47.77 3.48 -30.02
CA GLY A 308 -48.68 3.38 -31.14
C GLY A 308 -48.21 4.05 -32.43
N PRO A 309 -48.83 3.78 -33.55
CA PRO A 309 -48.31 4.10 -34.88
C PRO A 309 -48.33 5.61 -35.16
N MET A 310 -47.21 6.07 -35.73
CA MET A 310 -47.12 7.44 -36.27
C MET A 310 -47.92 7.58 -37.58
N PRO A 311 -48.51 8.75 -37.89
CA PRO A 311 -49.29 8.95 -39.09
C PRO A 311 -48.46 9.12 -40.36
N ASP A 312 -48.96 8.51 -41.42
CA ASP A 312 -48.49 8.65 -42.81
C ASP A 312 -48.47 10.09 -43.30
N GLY A 313 -47.38 10.51 -43.89
CA GLY A 313 -47.34 11.68 -44.73
C GLY A 313 -46.05 12.49 -44.70
N LEU A 314 -45.01 11.98 -45.38
CA LEU A 314 -43.96 12.87 -45.92
C LEU A 314 -43.39 12.27 -47.21
N ALA A 315 -43.32 13.11 -48.20
CA ALA A 315 -43.07 12.95 -49.61
C ALA A 315 -41.88 12.08 -50.00
N LYS A 316 -42.04 11.24 -51.00
CA LYS A 316 -41.00 10.49 -51.69
C LYS A 316 -39.97 11.42 -52.34
N VAL A 317 -38.75 11.35 -51.95
CA VAL A 317 -37.59 11.90 -52.67
C VAL A 317 -37.16 10.82 -53.68
N PRO A 318 -36.90 11.14 -54.97
CA PRO A 318 -36.49 10.14 -55.95
C PRO A 318 -35.05 9.68 -55.71
N VAL A 319 -34.90 8.38 -55.55
CA VAL A 319 -33.57 7.69 -55.46
C VAL A 319 -33.03 7.58 -56.90
N ALA A 320 -31.81 8.10 -57.09
CA ALA A 320 -31.03 7.86 -58.34
C ALA A 320 -30.64 6.37 -58.40
N PRO A 321 -30.50 5.80 -59.63
CA PRO A 321 -30.25 4.38 -59.83
C PRO A 321 -28.88 3.98 -59.26
N GLU A 322 -28.90 3.01 -58.38
CA GLU A 322 -27.69 2.32 -57.89
C GLU A 322 -26.99 1.66 -59.08
N SER A 323 -25.78 2.12 -59.34
CA SER A 323 -24.84 1.36 -60.17
C SER A 323 -24.51 0.06 -59.45
N HIS A 324 -24.91 -1.07 -60.03
CA HIS A 324 -24.48 -2.40 -59.61
C HIS A 324 -22.97 -2.49 -59.73
N ILE A 325 -22.26 -2.23 -58.62
CA ILE A 325 -20.94 -2.78 -58.42
C ILE A 325 -21.20 -4.22 -58.03
N GLU A 326 -20.95 -5.15 -58.91
CA GLU A 326 -20.84 -6.56 -58.58
C GLU A 326 -19.84 -6.69 -57.44
N ALA A 327 -20.37 -6.94 -56.23
CA ALA A 327 -19.55 -7.42 -55.12
C ALA A 327 -18.98 -8.77 -55.57
N ILE A 328 -17.71 -8.74 -55.93
CA ILE A 328 -16.90 -9.95 -56.09
C ILE A 328 -17.00 -10.67 -54.73
N LYS A 329 -17.82 -11.73 -54.70
CA LYS A 329 -17.77 -12.70 -53.59
C LYS A 329 -16.46 -13.45 -53.68
N LEU A 330 -15.43 -12.88 -53.06
CA LEU A 330 -14.25 -13.60 -52.58
C LEU A 330 -14.59 -14.18 -51.22
N GLU A 331 -15.56 -15.04 -51.16
CA GLU A 331 -15.70 -16.05 -50.10
C GLU A 331 -14.79 -17.23 -50.49
N ASP A 332 -13.51 -17.03 -50.70
CA ASP A 332 -12.54 -18.07 -50.39
C ASP A 332 -12.56 -18.18 -48.85
N GLU A 333 -13.04 -19.34 -48.38
CA GLU A 333 -12.94 -19.75 -46.97
C GLU A 333 -11.46 -19.81 -46.61
N MET A 334 -10.88 -18.65 -46.31
CA MET A 334 -9.53 -18.60 -45.78
C MET A 334 -9.59 -19.25 -44.37
N GLU A 335 -8.78 -20.29 -44.18
CA GLU A 335 -8.63 -20.92 -42.85
C GLU A 335 -8.34 -19.84 -41.79
N PRO A 336 -8.91 -19.98 -40.60
CA PRO A 336 -8.65 -19.08 -39.49
C PRO A 336 -7.15 -18.90 -39.25
N TYR A 337 -6.72 -17.70 -38.89
CA TYR A 337 -5.31 -17.46 -38.57
C TYR A 337 -4.92 -18.16 -37.29
N ASP A 338 -3.90 -19.03 -37.33
CA ASP A 338 -3.33 -19.67 -36.16
C ASP A 338 -2.04 -18.94 -35.76
N PRO A 339 -2.02 -18.30 -34.56
CA PRO A 339 -0.85 -17.59 -34.07
C PRO A 339 0.33 -18.52 -33.72
N THR A 340 0.15 -19.84 -33.70
CA THR A 340 1.20 -20.80 -33.37
C THR A 340 2.01 -21.24 -34.57
N LEU A 341 1.60 -20.85 -35.80
CA LEU A 341 2.24 -21.32 -37.05
C LEU A 341 3.71 -20.94 -37.16
N ASP A 342 4.11 -19.75 -36.65
CA ASP A 342 5.51 -19.29 -36.70
C ASP A 342 6.45 -20.21 -35.92
N LEU A 343 5.96 -20.87 -34.88
CA LEU A 343 6.66 -21.87 -34.06
C LEU A 343 5.87 -23.18 -33.99
N SER A 344 5.39 -23.69 -35.14
CA SER A 344 4.55 -24.91 -35.19
C SER A 344 5.22 -26.18 -34.65
N ARG A 345 6.55 -26.20 -34.56
CA ARG A 345 7.35 -27.30 -34.01
C ARG A 345 7.63 -27.15 -32.52
N TYR A 346 7.20 -26.06 -31.87
CA TYR A 346 7.41 -25.85 -30.44
C TYR A 346 6.69 -26.94 -29.62
N LYS A 347 7.45 -27.55 -28.70
CA LYS A 347 6.95 -28.56 -27.78
C LYS A 347 6.90 -27.99 -26.38
N PHE A 348 5.72 -28.02 -25.76
CA PHE A 348 5.58 -27.62 -24.36
C PHE A 348 6.48 -28.45 -23.47
N PRO A 349 6.99 -27.88 -22.36
CA PRO A 349 7.74 -28.63 -21.37
C PRO A 349 6.93 -29.82 -20.85
N THR A 350 7.58 -30.98 -20.70
CA THR A 350 6.96 -32.18 -20.13
C THR A 350 7.07 -32.15 -18.61
N LEU A 351 6.11 -32.83 -17.94
CA LEU A 351 6.11 -32.88 -16.46
C LEU A 351 7.26 -33.72 -15.88
N ASP A 352 7.97 -34.48 -16.72
CA ASP A 352 9.16 -35.26 -16.32
C ASP A 352 10.37 -34.41 -15.99
N LEU A 353 10.36 -33.13 -16.40
CA LEU A 353 11.38 -32.14 -16.04
C LEU A 353 11.27 -31.68 -14.58
N LEU A 354 10.13 -31.97 -13.94
CA LEU A 354 9.84 -31.62 -12.56
C LEU A 354 9.99 -32.86 -11.65
N LEU A 355 10.54 -32.63 -10.46
CA LEU A 355 10.79 -33.66 -9.45
C LEU A 355 9.48 -34.13 -8.79
N GLU A 356 9.45 -35.39 -8.41
CA GLU A 356 8.42 -35.94 -7.54
C GLU A 356 8.93 -35.95 -6.10
N TYR A 357 8.18 -35.30 -5.22
CA TYR A 357 8.42 -35.32 -3.77
C TYR A 357 7.52 -36.40 -3.11
N ALA A 358 7.43 -37.59 -3.74
CA ALA A 358 6.41 -38.62 -3.44
C ALA A 358 6.57 -39.28 -2.05
N ASP A 359 7.76 -39.24 -1.44
CA ASP A 359 8.04 -39.91 -0.16
C ASP A 359 7.47 -39.18 1.08
N GLN A 360 6.75 -38.09 0.88
CA GLN A 360 6.16 -37.28 1.96
C GLN A 360 4.62 -37.24 1.94
N LYS A 361 3.96 -38.34 1.55
CA LYS A 361 2.56 -38.52 1.95
C LYS A 361 2.51 -38.74 3.46
N VAL A 362 2.62 -37.65 4.19
CA VAL A 362 2.48 -37.68 5.64
C VAL A 362 1.00 -37.94 5.92
N GLU A 363 0.70 -39.19 6.30
CA GLU A 363 -0.55 -39.48 7.00
C GLU A 363 -0.51 -38.65 8.30
N VAL A 364 -1.40 -37.64 8.39
CA VAL A 364 -1.53 -36.91 9.65
C VAL A 364 -1.98 -37.91 10.70
N ASP A 365 -1.19 -38.07 11.75
CA ASP A 365 -1.45 -39.03 12.80
C ASP A 365 -2.80 -38.69 13.48
N ARG A 366 -3.73 -39.66 13.41
CA ARG A 366 -5.05 -39.51 14.02
C ARG A 366 -4.96 -39.20 15.50
N ALA A 367 -3.93 -39.71 16.17
CA ALA A 367 -3.64 -39.43 17.57
C ALA A 367 -3.28 -37.93 17.79
N GLU A 368 -2.55 -37.31 16.84
CA GLU A 368 -2.24 -35.89 16.88
C GLU A 368 -3.51 -35.03 16.72
N LEU A 369 -4.40 -35.41 15.81
CA LEU A 369 -5.67 -34.69 15.60
C LEU A 369 -6.57 -34.73 16.83
N GLU A 370 -6.70 -35.91 17.47
CA GLU A 370 -7.50 -36.08 18.67
C GLU A 370 -6.88 -35.34 19.86
N ALA A 371 -5.55 -35.39 20.04
CA ALA A 371 -4.85 -34.69 21.09
C ALA A 371 -5.01 -33.14 20.94
N ASN A 372 -4.81 -32.61 19.74
CA ASN A 372 -4.98 -31.17 19.48
C ASN A 372 -6.43 -30.72 19.72
N LYS A 373 -7.43 -31.51 19.27
CA LYS A 373 -8.85 -31.26 19.53
C LYS A 373 -9.14 -31.19 21.04
N ASP A 374 -8.69 -32.19 21.80
CA ASP A 374 -8.95 -32.26 23.24
C ASP A 374 -8.28 -31.09 23.98
N GLN A 375 -7.10 -30.69 23.54
CA GLN A 375 -6.37 -29.58 24.10
C GLN A 375 -7.02 -28.22 23.82
N ILE A 376 -7.57 -28.03 22.59
CA ILE A 376 -8.38 -26.85 22.25
C ILE A 376 -9.63 -26.77 23.13
N ILE A 377 -10.36 -27.90 23.28
CA ILE A 377 -11.56 -27.98 24.12
C ILE A 377 -11.21 -27.67 25.58
N ALA A 378 -10.18 -28.30 26.14
CA ALA A 378 -9.76 -28.09 27.52
C ALA A 378 -9.36 -26.63 27.76
N THR A 379 -8.63 -26.02 26.85
CA THR A 379 -8.22 -24.61 26.95
C THR A 379 -9.43 -23.68 26.94
N LEU A 380 -10.37 -23.86 26.02
CA LEU A 380 -11.59 -23.03 25.95
C LEU A 380 -12.46 -23.20 27.20
N LEU A 381 -12.60 -24.43 27.71
CA LEU A 381 -13.35 -24.71 28.96
C LEU A 381 -12.71 -24.05 30.17
N ASN A 382 -11.39 -24.02 30.31
CA ASN A 382 -10.65 -23.32 31.37
C ASN A 382 -11.01 -21.84 31.42
N TYR A 383 -11.27 -21.21 30.26
CA TYR A 383 -11.71 -19.84 30.13
C TYR A 383 -13.25 -19.67 30.16
N LYS A 384 -13.99 -20.73 30.53
CA LYS A 384 -15.47 -20.74 30.59
C LYS A 384 -16.13 -20.43 29.26
N ILE A 385 -15.58 -21.00 28.20
CA ILE A 385 -16.10 -20.92 26.84
C ILE A 385 -16.54 -22.33 26.44
N GLU A 386 -17.85 -22.50 26.33
CA GLU A 386 -18.45 -23.75 25.89
C GLU A 386 -18.58 -23.76 24.37
N ILE A 387 -18.32 -24.92 23.78
CA ILE A 387 -18.47 -25.18 22.34
C ILE A 387 -19.46 -26.33 22.14
N THR A 388 -20.27 -26.23 21.09
CA THR A 388 -21.29 -27.26 20.78
C THR A 388 -20.78 -28.29 19.78
N LYS A 389 -19.92 -27.91 18.86
CA LYS A 389 -19.40 -28.79 17.80
C LYS A 389 -17.99 -28.38 17.42
N ILE A 390 -17.16 -29.36 17.09
CA ILE A 390 -15.83 -29.18 16.51
C ILE A 390 -15.66 -30.14 15.32
N ARG A 391 -15.12 -29.61 14.20
CA ARG A 391 -14.79 -30.35 12.99
C ARG A 391 -13.34 -30.07 12.61
N ALA A 392 -12.59 -31.06 12.20
CA ALA A 392 -11.22 -30.91 11.72
C ALA A 392 -11.15 -31.13 10.21
N THR A 393 -10.52 -30.20 9.49
CA THR A 393 -10.17 -30.32 8.07
C THR A 393 -8.66 -30.33 7.94
N ILE A 394 -8.12 -31.41 7.39
CA ILE A 394 -6.66 -31.64 7.29
C ILE A 394 -6.16 -31.03 5.99
N GLY A 395 -5.21 -30.09 6.10
CA GLY A 395 -4.50 -29.53 4.96
C GLY A 395 -3.03 -29.95 4.90
N PRO A 396 -2.29 -29.50 3.88
CA PRO A 396 -0.91 -29.94 3.66
C PRO A 396 0.05 -29.43 4.76
N THR A 397 -0.18 -28.28 5.32
CA THR A 397 0.70 -27.65 6.32
C THR A 397 0.00 -27.26 7.60
N VAL A 398 -1.32 -27.10 7.56
CA VAL A 398 -2.16 -26.73 8.71
C VAL A 398 -3.41 -27.58 8.74
N THR A 399 -3.91 -27.87 9.94
CA THR A 399 -5.23 -28.42 10.18
C THR A 399 -6.17 -27.34 10.66
N LEU A 400 -7.33 -27.18 10.02
CA LEU A 400 -8.37 -26.25 10.40
C LEU A 400 -9.35 -26.92 11.36
N TYR A 401 -9.45 -26.43 12.59
CA TYR A 401 -10.49 -26.83 13.55
C TYR A 401 -11.63 -25.80 13.49
N GLU A 402 -12.75 -26.20 12.89
CA GLU A 402 -13.97 -25.38 12.85
C GLU A 402 -14.77 -25.63 14.14
N ILE A 403 -15.01 -24.60 14.94
CA ILE A 403 -15.75 -24.69 16.18
C ILE A 403 -17.06 -23.89 16.10
N VAL A 404 -18.11 -24.42 16.70
CA VAL A 404 -19.38 -23.73 16.92
C VAL A 404 -19.49 -23.35 18.39
N PRO A 405 -19.39 -22.07 18.75
CA PRO A 405 -19.52 -21.64 20.14
C PRO A 405 -20.95 -21.81 20.65
N ALA A 406 -21.11 -22.03 21.95
CA ALA A 406 -22.44 -22.07 22.58
C ALA A 406 -23.13 -20.68 22.48
N PRO A 407 -24.47 -20.63 22.47
CA PRO A 407 -25.21 -19.37 22.45
C PRO A 407 -24.81 -18.43 23.58
N GLY A 408 -24.59 -17.15 23.25
CA GLY A 408 -24.13 -16.13 24.22
C GLY A 408 -22.62 -15.95 24.36
N VAL A 409 -21.81 -16.80 23.72
CA VAL A 409 -20.35 -16.64 23.70
C VAL A 409 -19.95 -15.54 22.73
N LYS A 410 -19.24 -14.52 23.20
CA LYS A 410 -18.73 -13.44 22.35
C LYS A 410 -17.51 -13.93 21.55
N ILE A 411 -17.53 -13.75 20.23
CA ILE A 411 -16.45 -14.12 19.30
C ILE A 411 -15.10 -13.49 19.71
N SER A 412 -15.11 -12.25 20.22
CA SER A 412 -13.91 -11.56 20.67
C SER A 412 -13.21 -12.25 21.84
N LYS A 413 -13.94 -13.00 22.70
CA LYS A 413 -13.30 -13.78 23.78
C LYS A 413 -12.42 -14.88 23.21
N ILE A 414 -12.91 -15.61 22.20
CA ILE A 414 -12.14 -16.71 21.58
C ILE A 414 -10.95 -16.14 20.82
N LYS A 415 -11.15 -15.05 20.08
CA LYS A 415 -10.06 -14.42 19.31
C LYS A 415 -8.91 -13.91 20.19
N ASN A 416 -9.20 -13.46 21.41
CA ASN A 416 -8.17 -12.97 22.34
C ASN A 416 -7.39 -14.09 23.05
N LEU A 417 -7.81 -15.35 22.90
CA LEU A 417 -7.12 -16.53 23.46
C LEU A 417 -6.16 -17.19 22.44
N GLU A 418 -5.84 -16.50 21.36
CA GLU A 418 -4.97 -17.01 20.29
C GLU A 418 -3.61 -17.46 20.85
N ASP A 419 -2.96 -16.61 21.64
CA ASP A 419 -1.67 -16.92 22.26
C ASP A 419 -1.77 -18.04 23.32
N ASP A 420 -2.85 -18.06 24.12
CA ASP A 420 -3.08 -19.08 25.14
C ASP A 420 -3.32 -20.47 24.51
N ILE A 421 -4.08 -20.52 23.41
CA ILE A 421 -4.31 -21.76 22.67
C ILE A 421 -3.02 -22.22 21.98
N ALA A 422 -2.25 -21.29 21.36
CA ALA A 422 -0.96 -21.61 20.78
C ALA A 422 0.02 -22.21 21.80
N LEU A 423 0.08 -21.62 23.00
CA LEU A 423 0.91 -22.11 24.09
C LEU A 423 0.47 -23.51 24.53
N SER A 424 -0.83 -23.73 24.70
CA SER A 424 -1.37 -25.03 25.13
C SER A 424 -1.06 -26.15 24.15
N LEU A 425 -1.12 -25.86 22.84
CA LEU A 425 -0.80 -26.78 21.75
C LEU A 425 0.72 -26.94 21.51
N SER A 426 1.56 -26.17 22.23
CA SER A 426 3.00 -26.08 21.96
C SER A 426 3.32 -25.76 20.48
N ALA A 427 2.42 -24.99 19.82
CA ALA A 427 2.54 -24.62 18.44
C ALA A 427 3.33 -23.30 18.28
N LEU A 428 4.14 -23.18 17.22
CA LEU A 428 4.92 -21.97 16.91
C LEU A 428 4.04 -20.76 16.56
N GLY A 429 2.75 -20.93 16.43
CA GLY A 429 1.74 -19.93 16.16
C GLY A 429 0.50 -20.61 15.62
N ILE A 430 -0.66 -20.08 15.95
CA ILE A 430 -1.95 -20.46 15.38
C ILE A 430 -2.56 -19.23 14.73
N ARG A 431 -3.63 -19.41 13.97
CA ARG A 431 -4.41 -18.29 13.43
C ARG A 431 -5.88 -18.54 13.67
N ILE A 432 -6.59 -17.54 14.21
CA ILE A 432 -8.03 -17.63 14.45
C ILE A 432 -8.80 -16.82 13.41
N ILE A 433 -9.66 -17.50 12.63
CA ILE A 433 -10.58 -16.88 11.68
C ILE A 433 -11.96 -16.81 12.35
N ALA A 434 -12.39 -15.61 12.70
CA ALA A 434 -13.62 -15.45 13.47
C ALA A 434 -14.46 -14.24 13.01
N PRO A 435 -15.60 -14.45 12.34
CA PRO A 435 -16.13 -15.73 11.86
C PRO A 435 -15.48 -16.20 10.54
N ILE A 436 -15.67 -17.49 10.18
CA ILE A 436 -15.36 -17.97 8.84
C ILE A 436 -16.35 -17.33 7.85
N PRO A 437 -15.92 -16.68 6.77
CA PRO A 437 -16.81 -16.09 5.79
C PRO A 437 -17.81 -17.11 5.20
N GLY A 438 -19.09 -16.77 5.22
CA GLY A 438 -20.16 -17.65 4.73
C GLY A 438 -20.55 -18.81 5.65
N LYS A 439 -19.86 -18.99 6.80
CA LYS A 439 -20.17 -20.02 7.81
C LYS A 439 -20.36 -19.34 9.18
N GLY A 440 -21.30 -19.81 9.98
CA GLY A 440 -21.52 -19.35 11.36
C GLY A 440 -20.51 -19.92 12.38
N THR A 441 -19.33 -20.34 11.92
CA THR A 441 -18.32 -21.04 12.72
C THR A 441 -17.05 -20.20 12.88
N ILE A 442 -16.22 -20.56 13.85
CA ILE A 442 -14.90 -19.98 14.09
C ILE A 442 -13.87 -21.04 13.69
N GLY A 443 -12.87 -20.66 12.90
CA GLY A 443 -11.78 -21.51 12.51
C GLY A 443 -10.53 -21.26 13.37
N ILE A 444 -9.90 -22.33 13.82
CA ILE A 444 -8.59 -22.33 14.46
C ILE A 444 -7.64 -23.13 13.57
N GLU A 445 -6.70 -22.45 12.95
CA GLU A 445 -5.69 -23.06 12.08
C GLU A 445 -4.46 -23.44 12.91
N VAL A 446 -4.20 -24.73 13.03
CA VAL A 446 -3.08 -25.29 13.83
C VAL A 446 -2.04 -25.87 12.88
N PRO A 447 -0.75 -25.52 13.00
CA PRO A 447 0.32 -26.11 12.19
C PRO A 447 0.46 -27.61 12.44
N ASN A 448 0.55 -28.38 11.37
CA ASN A 448 0.87 -29.80 11.46
C ASN A 448 2.32 -30.00 11.92
N LYS A 449 2.59 -31.04 12.72
CA LYS A 449 3.96 -31.41 13.11
C LYS A 449 4.79 -31.78 11.89
N ASN A 450 4.23 -32.66 11.05
CA ASN A 450 4.80 -33.08 9.79
C ASN A 450 4.11 -32.33 8.64
N LYS A 451 4.83 -31.43 7.97
CA LYS A 451 4.31 -30.61 6.88
C LYS A 451 4.55 -31.31 5.56
N GLN A 452 3.51 -31.32 4.70
CA GLN A 452 3.62 -31.88 3.36
C GLN A 452 4.16 -30.81 2.40
N THR A 453 5.14 -31.17 1.58
CA THR A 453 5.58 -30.31 0.45
C THR A 453 4.59 -30.51 -0.70
N VAL A 454 4.01 -29.40 -1.17
CA VAL A 454 3.13 -29.39 -2.36
C VAL A 454 4.02 -29.21 -3.58
N SER A 455 4.21 -30.27 -4.40
CA SER A 455 5.05 -30.16 -5.60
C SER A 455 4.33 -29.40 -6.72
N LEU A 456 5.08 -28.63 -7.52
CA LEU A 456 4.54 -27.97 -8.71
C LEU A 456 4.01 -29.01 -9.71
N LYS A 457 4.72 -30.15 -9.88
CA LYS A 457 4.29 -31.26 -10.74
C LYS A 457 2.88 -31.73 -10.42
N GLU A 458 2.55 -31.95 -9.14
CA GLU A 458 1.23 -32.40 -8.70
C GLU A 458 0.12 -31.36 -9.03
N VAL A 459 0.44 -30.08 -8.84
CA VAL A 459 -0.53 -29.01 -9.09
C VAL A 459 -0.77 -28.82 -10.58
N LEU A 460 0.27 -28.89 -11.42
CA LEU A 460 0.14 -28.81 -12.89
C LEU A 460 -0.58 -30.03 -13.49
N LEU A 461 -0.43 -31.21 -12.89
CA LEU A 461 -1.11 -32.43 -13.32
C LEU A 461 -2.62 -32.41 -13.04
N SER A 462 -3.09 -31.55 -12.13
CA SER A 462 -4.49 -31.51 -11.74
C SER A 462 -5.43 -31.19 -12.90
N GLU A 463 -6.63 -31.77 -12.89
CA GLU A 463 -7.67 -31.49 -13.89
C GLU A 463 -8.05 -30.00 -13.93
N LYS A 464 -8.05 -29.33 -12.76
CA LYS A 464 -8.34 -27.89 -12.67
C LYS A 464 -7.37 -27.04 -13.51
N PHE A 465 -6.11 -27.45 -13.61
CA PHE A 465 -5.11 -26.77 -14.44
C PHE A 465 -5.11 -27.26 -15.89
N THR A 466 -5.08 -28.58 -16.11
CA THR A 466 -4.96 -29.18 -17.46
C THR A 466 -6.16 -28.84 -18.34
N GLN A 467 -7.38 -28.84 -17.78
CA GLN A 467 -8.63 -28.52 -18.52
C GLN A 467 -8.99 -27.03 -18.47
N SER A 468 -8.15 -26.20 -17.85
CA SER A 468 -8.42 -24.78 -17.70
C SER A 468 -8.49 -24.05 -19.04
N LYS A 469 -9.59 -23.32 -19.26
CA LYS A 469 -9.81 -22.39 -20.39
C LYS A 469 -9.46 -20.95 -20.04
N MET A 470 -8.77 -20.70 -18.92
CA MET A 470 -8.38 -19.37 -18.47
C MET A 470 -7.40 -18.72 -19.45
N ALA A 471 -7.46 -17.40 -19.53
CA ALA A 471 -6.56 -16.64 -20.40
C ALA A 471 -5.09 -16.74 -19.95
N LEU A 472 -4.82 -16.57 -18.67
CA LEU A 472 -3.50 -16.67 -18.05
C LEU A 472 -3.58 -17.51 -16.76
N PRO A 473 -3.69 -18.85 -16.85
CA PRO A 473 -3.83 -19.70 -15.67
C PRO A 473 -2.52 -19.78 -14.89
N ILE A 474 -2.59 -19.49 -13.60
CA ILE A 474 -1.50 -19.63 -12.65
C ILE A 474 -1.90 -20.66 -11.57
N ALA A 475 -1.10 -21.69 -11.42
CA ALA A 475 -1.29 -22.77 -10.46
C ALA A 475 -0.56 -22.45 -9.17
N LEU A 476 -1.23 -21.79 -8.23
CA LEU A 476 -0.58 -21.21 -7.04
C LEU A 476 -0.22 -22.25 -5.96
N GLY A 477 -0.92 -23.38 -5.91
CA GLY A 477 -0.70 -24.41 -4.89
C GLY A 477 -1.99 -25.06 -4.40
N LYS A 478 -2.09 -25.36 -3.10
CA LYS A 478 -3.25 -26.03 -2.49
C LYS A 478 -3.86 -25.19 -1.37
N THR A 479 -5.17 -25.33 -1.22
CA THR A 479 -5.94 -24.75 -0.11
C THR A 479 -5.74 -25.56 1.18
N ILE A 480 -6.31 -25.06 2.29
CA ILE A 480 -6.36 -25.79 3.57
C ILE A 480 -7.15 -27.11 3.45
N SER A 481 -8.15 -27.17 2.55
CA SER A 481 -8.88 -28.40 2.27
C SER A 481 -8.18 -29.35 1.28
N ASN A 482 -6.88 -29.14 1.06
CA ASN A 482 -6.04 -29.93 0.13
C ASN A 482 -6.47 -29.87 -1.35
N GLU A 483 -7.31 -28.91 -1.72
CA GLU A 483 -7.72 -28.71 -3.11
C GLU A 483 -6.72 -27.85 -3.86
N VAL A 484 -6.43 -28.23 -5.12
CA VAL A 484 -5.60 -27.40 -6.00
C VAL A 484 -6.31 -26.08 -6.31
N PHE A 485 -5.56 -24.99 -6.18
CA PHE A 485 -6.01 -23.64 -6.44
C PHE A 485 -5.33 -23.07 -7.69
N VAL A 486 -6.15 -22.82 -8.72
CA VAL A 486 -5.73 -22.19 -9.97
C VAL A 486 -6.47 -20.88 -10.14
N ALA A 487 -5.74 -19.82 -10.45
CA ALA A 487 -6.30 -18.49 -10.68
C ALA A 487 -5.99 -17.98 -12.10
N ASP A 488 -6.81 -17.07 -12.59
CA ASP A 488 -6.59 -16.41 -13.88
C ASP A 488 -5.95 -15.03 -13.64
N LEU A 489 -4.69 -14.88 -14.01
CA LEU A 489 -3.98 -13.59 -13.88
C LEU A 489 -4.66 -12.48 -14.70
N ALA A 490 -5.30 -12.79 -15.81
CA ALA A 490 -6.04 -11.81 -16.61
C ALA A 490 -7.27 -11.25 -15.88
N LYS A 491 -7.88 -12.05 -14.97
CA LYS A 491 -8.97 -11.61 -14.08
C LYS A 491 -8.44 -10.90 -12.81
N MET A 492 -7.22 -11.21 -12.40
CA MET A 492 -6.46 -10.51 -11.36
C MET A 492 -5.40 -9.64 -12.02
N PRO A 493 -5.78 -8.52 -12.67
CA PRO A 493 -4.97 -7.88 -13.71
C PRO A 493 -3.57 -7.47 -13.25
N HIS A 494 -3.42 -7.16 -11.99
CA HIS A 494 -2.14 -6.78 -11.39
C HIS A 494 -2.04 -7.42 -10.01
N LEU A 495 -0.90 -8.07 -9.76
CA LEU A 495 -0.64 -8.84 -8.55
C LEU A 495 0.52 -8.20 -7.76
N LEU A 496 0.25 -7.86 -6.52
CA LEU A 496 1.28 -7.47 -5.57
C LEU A 496 1.70 -8.70 -4.75
N VAL A 497 3.00 -9.02 -4.76
CA VAL A 497 3.57 -10.13 -4.00
C VAL A 497 4.49 -9.58 -2.92
N ALA A 498 4.32 -9.99 -1.68
CA ALA A 498 5.21 -9.54 -0.61
C ALA A 498 5.49 -10.65 0.41
N GLY A 499 6.67 -10.61 1.04
CA GLY A 499 7.07 -11.59 2.06
C GLY A 499 8.48 -11.36 2.54
N ALA A 500 8.80 -11.79 3.76
CA ALA A 500 10.15 -11.70 4.28
C ALA A 500 11.12 -12.65 3.54
N THR A 501 12.40 -12.36 3.62
CA THR A 501 13.45 -13.18 2.99
C THR A 501 13.36 -14.64 3.45
N GLY A 502 13.46 -15.58 2.51
CA GLY A 502 13.40 -17.02 2.78
C GLY A 502 12.01 -17.59 3.10
N GLN A 503 10.93 -16.79 2.95
CA GLN A 503 9.57 -17.25 3.26
C GLN A 503 8.78 -17.79 2.07
N GLY A 504 9.37 -17.83 0.87
CA GLY A 504 8.81 -18.45 -0.32
C GLY A 504 8.44 -17.48 -1.45
N LYS A 505 8.77 -16.17 -1.36
CA LYS A 505 8.47 -15.16 -2.39
C LYS A 505 9.03 -15.56 -3.76
N SER A 506 10.31 -15.90 -3.85
CA SER A 506 10.98 -16.29 -5.10
C SER A 506 10.40 -17.59 -5.67
N VAL A 507 10.13 -18.58 -4.81
CA VAL A 507 9.44 -19.82 -5.22
C VAL A 507 8.05 -19.49 -5.79
N GLY A 508 7.30 -18.59 -5.17
CA GLY A 508 5.98 -18.17 -5.65
C GLY A 508 6.03 -17.47 -7.01
N ILE A 509 7.04 -16.63 -7.26
CA ILE A 509 7.25 -16.00 -8.56
C ILE A 509 7.58 -17.08 -9.61
N ASN A 510 8.51 -18.00 -9.30
CA ASN A 510 8.86 -19.11 -10.17
C ASN A 510 7.63 -20.00 -10.47
N THR A 511 6.81 -20.31 -9.46
CA THR A 511 5.56 -21.07 -9.63
C THR A 511 4.60 -20.38 -10.62
N ILE A 512 4.47 -19.06 -10.56
CA ILE A 512 3.64 -18.29 -11.50
C ILE A 512 4.24 -18.35 -12.91
N LEU A 513 5.53 -18.08 -13.07
CA LEU A 513 6.20 -18.11 -14.36
C LEU A 513 6.15 -19.51 -14.99
N MET A 514 6.47 -20.55 -14.23
CA MET A 514 6.38 -21.93 -14.69
C MET A 514 4.95 -22.29 -15.14
N SER A 515 3.93 -21.89 -14.39
CA SER A 515 2.53 -22.12 -14.79
C SER A 515 2.22 -21.55 -16.17
N LEU A 516 2.74 -20.35 -16.48
CA LEU A 516 2.56 -19.72 -17.79
C LEU A 516 3.33 -20.47 -18.88
N LEU A 517 4.58 -20.86 -18.64
CA LEU A 517 5.44 -21.58 -19.61
C LEU A 517 4.89 -22.96 -19.94
N TYR A 518 4.26 -23.66 -18.98
CA TYR A 518 3.62 -24.98 -19.21
C TYR A 518 2.29 -24.90 -19.96
N LYS A 519 1.63 -23.71 -19.97
CA LYS A 519 0.28 -23.62 -20.52
C LYS A 519 0.14 -22.75 -21.76
N LYS A 520 1.05 -21.80 -21.97
CA LYS A 520 0.95 -20.83 -23.05
C LYS A 520 2.05 -20.99 -24.08
N HIS A 521 1.67 -20.86 -25.35
CA HIS A 521 2.62 -20.84 -26.45
C HIS A 521 3.40 -19.50 -26.49
N PRO A 522 4.68 -19.46 -26.92
CA PRO A 522 5.48 -18.23 -26.98
C PRO A 522 4.86 -17.08 -27.80
N SER A 523 4.01 -17.41 -28.81
CA SER A 523 3.26 -16.41 -29.56
C SER A 523 2.10 -15.78 -28.78
N GLN A 524 1.64 -16.41 -27.68
CA GLN A 524 0.46 -15.95 -26.92
C GLN A 524 0.84 -15.11 -25.68
N VAL A 525 2.02 -15.30 -25.15
CA VAL A 525 2.51 -14.61 -23.93
C VAL A 525 3.95 -14.14 -24.12
N LYS A 526 4.22 -12.90 -23.73
CA LYS A 526 5.56 -12.33 -23.61
C LYS A 526 5.80 -11.87 -22.16
N LEU A 527 7.03 -12.03 -21.70
CA LEU A 527 7.47 -11.71 -20.36
C LEU A 527 8.46 -10.54 -20.40
N VAL A 528 8.25 -9.53 -19.59
CA VAL A 528 9.22 -8.45 -19.32
C VAL A 528 9.71 -8.64 -17.92
N LEU A 529 10.99 -8.96 -17.75
CA LEU A 529 11.55 -9.36 -16.45
C LEU A 529 12.56 -8.31 -15.94
N ILE A 530 12.30 -7.82 -14.74
CA ILE A 530 13.13 -6.82 -14.06
C ILE A 530 13.66 -7.42 -12.76
N ASP A 531 14.99 -7.55 -12.67
CA ASP A 531 15.70 -8.08 -11.51
C ASP A 531 16.89 -7.19 -11.15
N PRO A 532 16.71 -6.18 -10.27
CA PRO A 532 17.79 -5.29 -9.86
C PRO A 532 18.96 -6.00 -9.16
N LYS A 533 18.72 -7.20 -8.63
CA LYS A 533 19.71 -7.97 -7.86
C LYS A 533 20.52 -8.97 -8.69
N LYS A 534 20.10 -9.26 -9.92
CA LYS A 534 20.71 -10.25 -10.82
C LYS A 534 20.77 -11.67 -10.24
N VAL A 535 19.74 -12.12 -9.51
CA VAL A 535 19.76 -13.41 -8.79
C VAL A 535 18.60 -14.31 -9.18
N GLU A 536 17.37 -13.84 -9.01
CA GLU A 536 16.18 -14.69 -9.05
C GLU A 536 15.66 -14.96 -10.47
N LEU A 537 15.69 -13.95 -11.35
CA LEU A 537 15.13 -14.03 -12.70
C LEU A 537 16.20 -14.25 -13.76
N PHE A 538 17.47 -14.21 -13.41
CA PHE A 538 18.59 -14.34 -14.35
C PHE A 538 18.54 -15.61 -15.23
N PRO A 539 18.18 -16.81 -14.74
CA PRO A 539 18.08 -18.01 -15.57
C PRO A 539 17.12 -17.88 -16.77
N TYR A 540 16.05 -17.06 -16.64
CA TYR A 540 15.09 -16.85 -17.71
C TYR A 540 15.65 -16.09 -18.92
N GLY A 541 16.83 -15.50 -18.82
CA GLY A 541 17.48 -14.78 -19.91
C GLY A 541 17.67 -15.63 -21.18
N HIS A 542 17.77 -16.94 -21.03
CA HIS A 542 17.86 -17.88 -22.17
C HIS A 542 16.56 -18.05 -22.98
N LEU A 543 15.48 -17.40 -22.57
CA LEU A 543 14.19 -17.42 -23.27
C LEU A 543 13.98 -16.20 -24.19
N ASP A 544 15.05 -15.49 -24.54
CA ASP A 544 15.06 -14.26 -25.34
C ASP A 544 14.30 -14.41 -26.66
N GLN A 545 14.56 -15.50 -27.40
CA GLN A 545 13.92 -15.79 -28.68
C GLN A 545 12.54 -16.44 -28.58
N HIS A 546 12.05 -16.73 -27.38
CA HIS A 546 10.77 -17.40 -27.19
C HIS A 546 9.76 -16.51 -26.45
N PHE A 547 10.02 -16.25 -25.18
CA PHE A 547 9.04 -15.62 -24.29
C PHE A 547 9.38 -14.20 -23.86
N LEU A 548 10.64 -13.75 -24.00
CA LEU A 548 10.99 -12.44 -23.48
C LEU A 548 10.63 -11.30 -24.43
N ALA A 549 10.36 -10.14 -23.85
CA ALA A 549 10.18 -8.87 -24.51
C ALA A 549 11.04 -7.81 -23.83
N PHE A 550 11.88 -7.11 -24.58
CA PHE A 550 12.82 -6.12 -24.07
C PHE A 550 13.09 -5.03 -25.12
N LEU A 551 13.84 -3.99 -24.77
CA LEU A 551 14.16 -2.90 -25.68
C LEU A 551 15.24 -3.33 -26.70
N PRO A 552 15.21 -2.83 -27.94
CA PRO A 552 16.17 -3.25 -28.96
C PRO A 552 17.62 -2.87 -28.65
N ASP A 553 17.86 -1.83 -27.84
CA ASP A 553 19.20 -1.33 -27.48
C ASP A 553 19.79 -2.03 -26.23
N GLN A 554 19.18 -3.14 -25.77
CA GLN A 554 19.62 -3.86 -24.59
C GLN A 554 20.40 -5.11 -24.97
N ASP A 555 21.63 -5.24 -24.43
CA ASP A 555 22.47 -6.44 -24.60
C ASP A 555 21.95 -7.64 -23.76
N GLU A 556 21.35 -7.35 -22.58
CA GLU A 556 20.79 -8.35 -21.67
C GLU A 556 19.26 -8.32 -21.70
N PRO A 557 18.58 -9.46 -21.91
CA PRO A 557 17.12 -9.50 -21.98
C PRO A 557 16.45 -9.33 -20.61
N ILE A 558 17.19 -9.56 -19.50
CA ILE A 558 16.73 -9.28 -18.13
C ILE A 558 17.19 -7.88 -17.71
N ILE A 559 16.26 -7.05 -17.28
CA ILE A 559 16.51 -5.65 -17.01
C ILE A 559 17.00 -5.48 -15.56
N THR A 560 18.21 -4.95 -15.40
CA THR A 560 18.89 -4.85 -14.10
C THR A 560 19.18 -3.41 -13.67
N GLU A 561 19.41 -2.51 -14.62
CA GLU A 561 19.78 -1.12 -14.37
C GLU A 561 18.54 -0.22 -14.26
N THR A 562 18.51 0.66 -13.27
CA THR A 562 17.37 1.52 -12.99
C THR A 562 16.99 2.45 -14.16
N SER A 563 17.96 2.98 -14.90
CA SER A 563 17.72 3.79 -16.10
C SER A 563 16.99 2.99 -17.18
N LYS A 564 17.48 1.77 -17.45
CA LYS A 564 16.84 0.86 -18.42
C LYS A 564 15.46 0.41 -17.96
N VAL A 565 15.24 0.27 -16.64
CA VAL A 565 13.89 0.01 -16.08
C VAL A 565 12.94 1.15 -16.40
N ILE A 566 13.34 2.41 -16.19
CA ILE A 566 12.50 3.58 -16.48
C ILE A 566 12.15 3.63 -17.97
N ASN A 567 13.14 3.41 -18.86
CA ASN A 567 12.94 3.38 -20.30
C ASN A 567 11.98 2.26 -20.71
N THR A 568 12.11 1.06 -20.13
CA THR A 568 11.22 -0.08 -20.39
C THR A 568 9.79 0.18 -19.91
N LEU A 569 9.62 0.78 -18.74
CA LEU A 569 8.29 1.13 -18.24
C LEU A 569 7.59 2.17 -19.11
N ASN A 570 8.32 3.17 -19.60
CA ASN A 570 7.79 4.17 -20.52
C ASN A 570 7.50 3.55 -21.89
N SER A 571 8.35 2.66 -22.39
CA SER A 571 8.11 1.88 -23.61
C SER A 571 6.84 1.02 -23.51
N LEU A 572 6.60 0.38 -22.35
CA LEU A 572 5.34 -0.34 -22.10
C LEU A 572 4.12 0.60 -22.08
N CYS A 573 4.27 1.86 -21.67
CA CYS A 573 3.21 2.86 -21.79
C CYS A 573 2.94 3.21 -23.26
N ILE A 574 3.97 3.29 -24.12
CA ILE A 574 3.80 3.49 -25.56
C ILE A 574 3.11 2.27 -26.18
N GLU A 575 3.54 1.06 -25.85
CA GLU A 575 2.90 -0.17 -26.34
C GLU A 575 1.43 -0.23 -25.91
N MET A 576 1.13 0.21 -24.68
CA MET A 576 -0.23 0.33 -24.20
C MET A 576 -1.07 1.26 -25.08
N ASP A 577 -0.58 2.46 -25.38
CA ASP A 577 -1.27 3.43 -26.21
C ASP A 577 -1.46 2.91 -27.65
N ASN A 578 -0.43 2.28 -28.24
CA ASN A 578 -0.49 1.64 -29.56
C ASN A 578 -1.58 0.55 -29.61
N ARG A 579 -1.69 -0.29 -28.57
CA ARG A 579 -2.73 -1.31 -28.46
C ARG A 579 -4.12 -0.70 -28.38
N TYR A 580 -4.29 0.37 -27.60
CA TYR A 580 -5.57 1.07 -27.54
C TYR A 580 -6.01 1.62 -28.89
N ASP A 581 -5.08 2.15 -29.67
CA ASP A 581 -5.38 2.64 -31.04
C ASP A 581 -5.82 1.48 -31.96
N LEU A 582 -5.17 0.32 -31.87
CA LEU A 582 -5.58 -0.88 -32.63
C LEU A 582 -6.96 -1.38 -32.20
N LEU A 583 -7.24 -1.47 -30.89
CA LEU A 583 -8.57 -1.86 -30.39
C LEU A 583 -9.66 -0.88 -30.84
N LYS A 584 -9.37 0.42 -30.81
CA LYS A 584 -10.28 1.47 -31.27
C LYS A 584 -10.57 1.34 -32.77
N LYS A 585 -9.55 1.10 -33.63
CA LYS A 585 -9.70 0.82 -35.05
C LYS A 585 -10.56 -0.43 -35.31
N ALA A 586 -10.32 -1.50 -34.52
CA ALA A 586 -11.07 -2.76 -34.59
C ALA A 586 -12.48 -2.67 -33.96
N ARG A 587 -12.83 -1.57 -33.29
CA ARG A 587 -14.10 -1.38 -32.58
C ARG A 587 -14.38 -2.50 -31.56
N VAL A 588 -13.40 -2.82 -30.72
CA VAL A 588 -13.50 -3.83 -29.65
C VAL A 588 -13.08 -3.23 -28.30
N ARG A 589 -13.47 -3.91 -27.21
CA ARG A 589 -13.28 -3.40 -25.83
C ARG A 589 -12.09 -4.02 -25.12
N ASN A 590 -11.66 -5.20 -25.54
CA ASN A 590 -10.60 -5.93 -24.87
C ASN A 590 -9.77 -6.77 -25.86
N LEU A 591 -8.61 -7.25 -25.38
CA LEU A 591 -7.67 -8.03 -26.17
C LEU A 591 -8.25 -9.34 -26.70
N ASN A 592 -9.11 -10.03 -25.92
CA ASN A 592 -9.69 -11.31 -26.35
C ASN A 592 -10.57 -11.10 -27.58
N GLU A 593 -11.49 -10.13 -27.54
CA GLU A 593 -12.35 -9.80 -28.69
C GLU A 593 -11.52 -9.36 -29.91
N TYR A 594 -10.40 -8.66 -29.67
CA TYR A 594 -9.50 -8.22 -30.72
C TYR A 594 -8.83 -9.42 -31.40
N ASN A 595 -8.21 -10.29 -30.60
CA ASN A 595 -7.51 -11.46 -31.10
C ASN A 595 -8.48 -12.46 -31.76
N GLU A 596 -9.70 -12.61 -31.24
CA GLU A 596 -10.77 -13.44 -31.87
C GLU A 596 -11.11 -12.92 -33.26
N LYS A 597 -11.39 -11.61 -33.41
CA LYS A 597 -11.60 -10.99 -34.73
C LYS A 597 -10.41 -11.14 -35.66
N PHE A 598 -9.19 -11.05 -35.15
CA PHE A 598 -7.97 -11.21 -35.93
C PHE A 598 -7.81 -12.66 -36.41
N THR A 599 -8.01 -13.63 -35.53
CA THR A 599 -7.95 -15.07 -35.89
C THR A 599 -9.04 -15.45 -36.89
N GLU A 600 -10.22 -14.87 -36.77
CA GLU A 600 -11.31 -15.03 -37.76
C GLU A 600 -11.04 -14.23 -39.10
N ARG A 601 -9.87 -13.60 -39.26
CA ARG A 601 -9.45 -12.79 -40.42
C ARG A 601 -10.37 -11.60 -40.72
N LYS A 602 -11.14 -11.12 -39.76
CA LYS A 602 -11.98 -9.92 -39.84
C LYS A 602 -11.20 -8.60 -39.76
N LEU A 603 -9.91 -8.66 -39.44
CA LEU A 603 -9.01 -7.52 -39.32
C LEU A 603 -7.87 -7.66 -40.35
N SER A 604 -7.66 -6.61 -41.15
CA SER A 604 -6.64 -6.63 -42.20
C SER A 604 -5.23 -6.25 -41.67
N PRO A 605 -4.18 -7.05 -41.92
CA PRO A 605 -2.81 -6.69 -41.58
C PRO A 605 -2.33 -5.42 -42.35
N LYS A 606 -2.94 -5.09 -43.50
CA LYS A 606 -2.61 -3.87 -44.25
C LYS A 606 -2.96 -2.58 -43.53
N ASP A 607 -3.94 -2.66 -42.58
CA ASP A 607 -4.35 -1.54 -41.75
C ASP A 607 -3.54 -1.48 -40.44
N GLY A 608 -2.46 -2.26 -40.35
CA GLY A 608 -1.56 -2.36 -39.21
C GLY A 608 -2.02 -3.31 -38.13
N HIS A 609 -3.11 -4.10 -38.35
CA HIS A 609 -3.54 -5.10 -37.41
C HIS A 609 -2.58 -6.29 -37.36
N LYS A 610 -2.30 -6.77 -36.14
CA LYS A 610 -1.46 -7.95 -35.88
C LYS A 610 -2.02 -8.70 -34.67
N PHE A 611 -1.70 -9.99 -34.53
CA PHE A 611 -2.00 -10.73 -33.31
C PHE A 611 -1.24 -10.12 -32.13
N LEU A 612 -1.93 -9.87 -31.03
CA LEU A 612 -1.37 -9.23 -29.85
C LEU A 612 -1.19 -10.26 -28.72
N PRO A 613 0.04 -10.64 -28.35
CA PRO A 613 0.26 -11.50 -27.20
C PRO A 613 -0.08 -10.77 -25.89
N TYR A 614 -0.40 -11.52 -24.85
CA TYR A 614 -0.38 -10.99 -23.50
C TYR A 614 1.05 -10.60 -23.11
N ILE A 615 1.21 -9.50 -22.37
CA ILE A 615 2.50 -9.10 -21.81
C ILE A 615 2.40 -9.16 -20.29
N VAL A 616 3.31 -9.88 -19.65
CA VAL A 616 3.40 -9.97 -18.19
C VAL A 616 4.72 -9.35 -17.74
N LEU A 617 4.64 -8.17 -17.12
CA LEU A 617 5.77 -7.53 -16.45
C LEU A 617 5.95 -8.11 -15.06
N VAL A 618 7.15 -8.58 -14.74
CA VAL A 618 7.51 -9.10 -13.41
C VAL A 618 8.68 -8.29 -12.85
N ILE A 619 8.50 -7.76 -11.65
CA ILE A 619 9.54 -7.05 -10.89
C ILE A 619 9.81 -7.84 -9.62
N ASP A 620 11.03 -8.37 -9.46
CA ASP A 620 11.38 -9.19 -8.28
C ASP A 620 11.50 -8.37 -6.99
N GLU A 621 12.13 -7.19 -7.04
CA GLU A 621 12.27 -6.35 -5.85
C GLU A 621 11.94 -4.87 -6.15
N PHE A 622 10.69 -4.55 -5.96
CA PHE A 622 10.16 -3.20 -6.22
C PHE A 622 10.74 -2.14 -5.27
N ALA A 623 11.10 -2.55 -4.05
CA ALA A 623 11.65 -1.62 -3.06
C ALA A 623 12.96 -0.98 -3.54
N ASP A 624 13.84 -1.74 -4.18
CA ASP A 624 15.14 -1.24 -4.63
C ASP A 624 14.96 -0.18 -5.74
N LEU A 625 13.97 -0.35 -6.63
CA LEU A 625 13.63 0.63 -7.66
C LEU A 625 13.02 1.92 -7.09
N ILE A 626 12.07 1.80 -6.16
CA ILE A 626 11.44 2.97 -5.53
C ILE A 626 12.43 3.76 -4.69
N MET A 627 13.36 3.09 -4.01
CA MET A 627 14.39 3.76 -3.21
C MET A 627 15.41 4.50 -4.07
N THR A 628 15.64 4.07 -5.32
CA THR A 628 16.63 4.65 -6.24
C THR A 628 16.01 5.75 -7.10
N ALA A 629 14.88 5.49 -7.76
CA ALA A 629 14.26 6.38 -8.75
C ALA A 629 12.87 6.91 -8.37
N GLY A 630 12.30 6.46 -7.25
CA GLY A 630 11.08 7.01 -6.66
C GLY A 630 9.93 7.20 -7.66
N LYS A 631 9.60 8.47 -7.93
CA LYS A 631 8.45 8.83 -8.78
C LYS A 631 8.61 8.45 -10.25
N GLU A 632 9.83 8.38 -10.76
CA GLU A 632 10.10 8.06 -12.18
C GLU A 632 9.70 6.62 -12.51
N VAL A 633 9.78 5.72 -11.53
CA VAL A 633 9.28 4.35 -11.61
C VAL A 633 7.80 4.25 -11.20
N GLU A 634 7.37 4.98 -10.15
CA GLU A 634 6.00 4.89 -9.63
C GLU A 634 4.96 5.37 -10.65
N LEU A 635 5.22 6.47 -11.39
CA LEU A 635 4.27 7.07 -12.31
C LEU A 635 3.92 6.17 -13.51
N PRO A 636 4.89 5.60 -14.27
CA PRO A 636 4.58 4.65 -15.34
C PRO A 636 3.87 3.40 -14.83
N ILE A 637 4.28 2.83 -13.69
CA ILE A 637 3.61 1.68 -13.09
C ILE A 637 2.16 2.01 -12.74
N ALA A 638 1.89 3.17 -12.14
CA ALA A 638 0.54 3.60 -11.83
C ALA A 638 -0.32 3.75 -13.09
N ARG A 639 0.22 4.33 -14.18
CA ARG A 639 -0.45 4.48 -15.46
C ARG A 639 -0.79 3.12 -16.08
N LEU A 640 0.19 2.22 -16.14
CA LEU A 640 -0.02 0.85 -16.63
C LEU A 640 -1.07 0.12 -15.78
N ALA A 641 -0.97 0.17 -14.45
CA ALA A 641 -1.90 -0.53 -13.58
C ALA A 641 -3.34 0.01 -13.65
N GLN A 642 -3.54 1.27 -14.03
CA GLN A 642 -4.87 1.85 -14.23
C GLN A 642 -5.50 1.46 -15.56
N LEU A 643 -4.71 1.40 -16.64
CA LEU A 643 -5.22 1.34 -17.99
C LEU A 643 -4.93 0.03 -18.73
N ALA A 644 -3.86 -0.69 -18.40
CA ALA A 644 -3.34 -1.77 -19.23
C ALA A 644 -4.15 -3.08 -19.18
N ARG A 645 -5.10 -3.25 -18.28
CA ARG A 645 -5.90 -4.47 -18.10
C ARG A 645 -6.63 -4.90 -19.37
N ALA A 646 -7.33 -3.97 -20.04
CA ALA A 646 -8.15 -4.29 -21.18
C ALA A 646 -7.33 -4.72 -22.40
N ILE A 647 -6.09 -4.27 -22.50
CA ILE A 647 -5.18 -4.50 -23.63
C ILE A 647 -4.19 -5.65 -23.38
N GLY A 648 -4.38 -6.41 -22.29
CA GLY A 648 -3.62 -7.62 -21.99
C GLY A 648 -2.19 -7.40 -21.52
N ILE A 649 -1.89 -6.27 -20.85
CA ILE A 649 -0.63 -6.05 -20.13
C ILE A 649 -0.90 -6.19 -18.65
N HIS A 650 -0.20 -7.10 -17.98
CA HIS A 650 -0.38 -7.44 -16.59
C HIS A 650 0.91 -7.25 -15.81
N LEU A 651 0.83 -6.77 -14.57
CA LEU A 651 1.97 -6.46 -13.72
C LEU A 651 2.00 -7.38 -12.51
N ILE A 652 3.15 -7.96 -12.23
CA ILE A 652 3.47 -8.67 -11.00
C ILE A 652 4.60 -7.91 -10.34
N ILE A 653 4.32 -7.21 -9.25
CA ILE A 653 5.34 -6.50 -8.48
C ILE A 653 5.59 -7.21 -7.17
N ALA A 654 6.85 -7.52 -6.88
CA ALA A 654 7.20 -8.21 -5.67
C ALA A 654 8.15 -7.39 -4.79
N THR A 655 8.10 -7.60 -3.48
CA THR A 655 9.01 -6.95 -2.54
C THR A 655 9.23 -7.76 -1.26
N GLN A 656 10.45 -7.72 -0.74
CA GLN A 656 10.81 -8.24 0.58
C GLN A 656 10.67 -7.19 1.68
N ARG A 657 10.41 -5.91 1.31
CA ARG A 657 10.31 -4.76 2.23
C ARG A 657 8.92 -4.10 2.15
N PRO A 658 7.88 -4.74 2.73
CA PRO A 658 6.50 -4.26 2.61
C PRO A 658 6.22 -3.06 3.54
N SER A 659 6.94 -1.96 3.38
CA SER A 659 6.71 -0.73 4.11
C SER A 659 5.75 0.21 3.37
N VAL A 660 5.13 1.15 4.11
CA VAL A 660 4.20 2.15 3.54
C VAL A 660 4.87 3.06 2.51
N ASN A 661 6.19 3.28 2.64
CA ASN A 661 6.97 4.08 1.69
C ASN A 661 7.18 3.37 0.34
N ILE A 662 7.10 2.05 0.32
CA ILE A 662 7.25 1.21 -0.88
C ILE A 662 5.87 0.87 -1.46
N ILE A 663 4.97 0.35 -0.63
CA ILE A 663 3.60 0.02 -1.01
C ILE A 663 2.72 1.23 -0.72
N THR A 664 2.77 2.21 -1.62
CA THR A 664 2.03 3.48 -1.51
C THR A 664 0.53 3.29 -1.70
N GLY A 665 -0.26 4.30 -1.36
CA GLY A 665 -1.70 4.29 -1.61
C GLY A 665 -2.06 4.13 -3.10
N ILE A 666 -1.23 4.67 -4.00
CA ILE A 666 -1.40 4.57 -5.46
C ILE A 666 -1.24 3.10 -5.90
N ILE A 667 -0.20 2.42 -5.42
CA ILE A 667 0.03 1.00 -5.71
C ILE A 667 -1.12 0.15 -5.17
N LYS A 668 -1.53 0.37 -3.92
CA LYS A 668 -2.62 -0.40 -3.29
C LYS A 668 -3.97 -0.25 -4.02
N ALA A 669 -4.28 0.95 -4.51
CA ALA A 669 -5.52 1.21 -5.23
C ALA A 669 -5.59 0.49 -6.59
N ASN A 670 -4.44 0.29 -7.25
CA ASN A 670 -4.36 -0.26 -8.59
C ASN A 670 -3.99 -1.76 -8.63
N PHE A 671 -3.56 -2.34 -7.50
CA PHE A 671 -3.27 -3.77 -7.36
C PHE A 671 -4.33 -4.44 -6.48
N PRO A 672 -5.45 -4.90 -7.07
CA PRO A 672 -6.56 -5.48 -6.33
C PRO A 672 -6.28 -6.90 -5.83
N ALA A 673 -5.38 -7.64 -6.48
CA ALA A 673 -4.92 -8.94 -6.05
C ALA A 673 -3.60 -8.82 -5.29
N ARG A 674 -3.53 -9.41 -4.10
CA ARG A 674 -2.36 -9.32 -3.24
C ARG A 674 -2.02 -10.68 -2.64
N LEU A 675 -0.78 -11.07 -2.76
CA LEU A 675 -0.23 -12.33 -2.27
C LEU A 675 0.79 -12.02 -1.18
N ALA A 676 0.50 -12.42 0.04
CA ALA A 676 1.38 -12.23 1.17
C ALA A 676 1.93 -13.56 1.67
N PHE A 677 3.23 -13.77 1.57
CA PHE A 677 3.96 -14.78 2.32
C PHE A 677 4.19 -14.30 3.75
N LYS A 678 4.77 -15.14 4.60
CA LYS A 678 5.07 -14.76 5.98
C LYS A 678 5.86 -13.46 6.06
N VAL A 679 5.41 -12.57 6.93
CA VAL A 679 6.12 -11.33 7.31
C VAL A 679 6.40 -11.33 8.81
N THR A 680 7.35 -10.53 9.26
CA THR A 680 7.75 -10.48 10.67
C THR A 680 6.84 -9.60 11.52
N SER A 681 6.19 -8.63 10.92
CA SER A 681 5.41 -7.62 11.62
C SER A 681 3.94 -7.62 11.19
N LYS A 682 3.04 -7.45 12.16
CA LYS A 682 1.61 -7.22 11.91
C LYS A 682 1.35 -5.92 11.13
N ILE A 683 2.27 -4.94 11.22
CA ILE A 683 2.19 -3.70 10.46
C ILE A 683 2.43 -3.99 8.97
N ASP A 684 3.42 -4.84 8.65
CA ASP A 684 3.71 -5.25 7.29
C ASP A 684 2.53 -6.02 6.68
N SER A 685 1.92 -6.93 7.46
CA SER A 685 0.70 -7.62 7.03
C SER A 685 -0.42 -6.64 6.66
N ARG A 686 -0.66 -5.62 7.49
CA ARG A 686 -1.65 -4.57 7.20
C ARG A 686 -1.27 -3.71 5.99
N THR A 687 0.02 -3.47 5.79
CA THR A 687 0.49 -2.72 4.63
C THR A 687 0.20 -3.46 3.34
N ILE A 688 0.34 -4.79 3.31
CA ILE A 688 0.06 -5.61 2.13
C ILE A 688 -1.44 -5.86 1.95
N LEU A 689 -2.10 -6.43 2.98
CA LEU A 689 -3.44 -7.02 2.89
C LEU A 689 -4.57 -6.11 3.42
N ASP A 690 -4.26 -4.89 3.90
CA ASP A 690 -5.17 -4.03 4.68
C ASP A 690 -5.71 -4.71 5.96
N GLY A 691 -5.17 -5.89 6.31
CA GLY A 691 -5.54 -6.71 7.44
C GLY A 691 -4.34 -7.46 8.03
N GLY A 692 -4.50 -8.01 9.24
CA GLY A 692 -3.51 -8.91 9.84
C GLY A 692 -3.61 -10.32 9.27
N GLY A 693 -2.65 -11.19 9.61
CA GLY A 693 -2.66 -12.62 9.32
C GLY A 693 -1.44 -13.14 8.55
N ALA A 694 -0.74 -12.29 7.79
CA ALA A 694 0.51 -12.71 7.14
C ALA A 694 1.67 -12.84 8.14
N ASP A 695 1.59 -12.17 9.27
CA ASP A 695 2.48 -12.31 10.43
C ASP A 695 2.32 -13.66 11.16
N GLN A 696 1.15 -14.29 11.03
CA GLN A 696 0.78 -15.56 11.68
C GLN A 696 1.02 -16.80 10.78
N LEU A 697 1.50 -16.60 9.55
CA LEU A 697 1.82 -17.69 8.65
C LEU A 697 3.01 -18.50 9.16
N ILE A 698 3.09 -19.76 8.72
CA ILE A 698 4.17 -20.68 9.16
C ILE A 698 5.48 -20.33 8.46
N GLY A 699 5.43 -19.84 7.22
CA GLY A 699 6.58 -19.69 6.32
C GLY A 699 6.71 -20.88 5.37
N ALA A 700 7.86 -21.03 4.71
CA ALA A 700 8.12 -22.09 3.74
C ALA A 700 7.02 -22.23 2.65
N GLY A 701 6.60 -21.09 2.08
CA GLY A 701 5.60 -21.07 1.02
C GLY A 701 4.14 -20.96 1.50
N ASP A 702 3.88 -20.93 2.81
CA ASP A 702 2.55 -20.62 3.35
C ASP A 702 2.21 -19.17 3.06
N MET A 703 1.06 -18.90 2.45
CA MET A 703 0.70 -17.58 1.92
C MET A 703 -0.79 -17.28 2.05
N LEU A 704 -1.11 -15.99 2.04
CA LEU A 704 -2.47 -15.45 1.98
C LEU A 704 -2.68 -14.76 0.63
N LEU A 705 -3.65 -15.20 -0.13
CA LEU A 705 -4.12 -14.52 -1.34
C LEU A 705 -5.36 -13.70 -1.00
N SER A 706 -5.28 -12.40 -1.22
CA SER A 706 -6.41 -11.46 -1.09
C SER A 706 -6.90 -11.03 -2.45
N ILE A 707 -8.17 -11.29 -2.75
CA ILE A 707 -8.85 -10.83 -3.96
C ILE A 707 -10.12 -10.09 -3.51
N GLY A 708 -10.07 -8.77 -3.56
CA GLY A 708 -11.16 -7.93 -3.01
C GLY A 708 -11.25 -8.07 -1.49
N SER A 709 -12.41 -8.52 -0.97
CA SER A 709 -12.65 -8.71 0.47
C SER A 709 -12.29 -10.11 0.99
N ASN A 710 -11.99 -11.07 0.09
CA ASN A 710 -11.79 -12.46 0.45
C ASN A 710 -10.29 -12.78 0.57
N ASN A 711 -9.90 -13.31 1.73
CA ASN A 711 -8.55 -13.82 1.97
C ASN A 711 -8.59 -15.35 2.00
N VAL A 712 -7.82 -15.97 1.11
CA VAL A 712 -7.68 -17.42 1.02
C VAL A 712 -6.26 -17.79 1.44
N ARG A 713 -6.13 -18.74 2.39
CA ARG A 713 -4.83 -19.29 2.76
C ARG A 713 -4.49 -20.45 1.83
N LEU A 714 -3.27 -20.42 1.30
CA LEU A 714 -2.74 -21.38 0.35
C LEU A 714 -1.35 -21.82 0.78
N GLN A 715 -1.05 -23.09 0.54
CA GLN A 715 0.33 -23.56 0.51
C GLN A 715 0.84 -23.45 -0.92
N CYS A 716 1.86 -22.61 -1.15
CA CYS A 716 2.49 -22.42 -2.45
C CYS A 716 3.04 -23.76 -2.99
N ALA A 717 2.85 -23.97 -4.28
CA ALA A 717 3.52 -25.08 -4.96
C ALA A 717 5.03 -24.82 -4.96
N PHE A 718 5.79 -25.85 -4.59
CA PHE A 718 7.24 -25.81 -4.53
C PHE A 718 7.83 -26.25 -5.87
N VAL A 719 8.76 -25.43 -6.35
CA VAL A 719 9.65 -25.72 -7.49
C VAL A 719 11.05 -25.29 -7.11
N ASP A 720 12.00 -26.19 -7.30
CA ASP A 720 13.41 -25.91 -6.99
C ASP A 720 14.13 -25.29 -8.20
N THR A 721 15.23 -24.59 -7.94
CA THR A 721 16.03 -23.90 -8.98
C THR A 721 16.48 -24.84 -10.10
N PRO A 722 16.99 -26.06 -9.84
CA PRO A 722 17.36 -27.00 -10.91
C PRO A 722 16.19 -27.42 -11.80
N GLU A 723 14.96 -27.50 -11.27
CA GLU A 723 13.75 -27.78 -12.06
C GLU A 723 13.43 -26.62 -13.00
N VAL A 724 13.54 -25.40 -12.50
CA VAL A 724 13.37 -24.17 -13.30
C VAL A 724 14.39 -24.13 -14.44
N GLU A 725 15.66 -24.38 -14.15
CA GLU A 725 16.73 -24.40 -15.15
C GLU A 725 16.53 -25.49 -16.21
N ASN A 726 16.08 -26.69 -15.82
CA ASN A 726 15.78 -27.77 -16.75
C ASN A 726 14.65 -27.38 -17.73
N VAL A 727 13.58 -26.75 -17.23
CA VAL A 727 12.47 -26.28 -18.05
C VAL A 727 12.92 -25.17 -19.01
N ILE A 728 13.68 -24.21 -18.52
CA ILE A 728 14.23 -23.11 -19.32
C ILE A 728 15.13 -23.68 -20.43
N LYS A 729 16.02 -24.59 -20.11
CA LYS A 729 16.92 -25.25 -21.05
C LYS A 729 16.13 -26.00 -22.13
N HIS A 730 15.10 -26.79 -21.73
CA HIS A 730 14.23 -27.50 -22.66
C HIS A 730 13.58 -26.55 -23.68
N ILE A 731 13.18 -25.35 -23.26
CA ILE A 731 12.59 -24.35 -24.17
C ILE A 731 13.67 -23.71 -25.03
N ALA A 732 14.80 -23.30 -24.45
CA ALA A 732 15.88 -22.62 -25.12
C ALA A 732 16.58 -23.48 -26.19
N ASP A 733 16.66 -24.81 -25.98
CA ASP A 733 17.25 -25.74 -26.94
C ASP A 733 16.37 -25.95 -28.20
N GLN A 734 15.14 -25.40 -28.24
CA GLN A 734 14.26 -25.47 -29.39
C GLN A 734 14.47 -24.28 -30.33
N GLN A 735 13.94 -24.39 -31.57
CA GLN A 735 13.92 -23.28 -32.49
C GLN A 735 13.04 -22.15 -31.96
N GLY A 736 13.59 -20.97 -31.77
CA GLY A 736 12.90 -19.73 -31.41
C GLY A 736 12.41 -18.93 -32.61
N PHE A 737 11.83 -17.77 -32.33
CA PHE A 737 11.50 -16.79 -33.39
C PHE A 737 12.79 -16.28 -34.05
N ALA A 738 12.69 -15.85 -35.32
CA ALA A 738 13.84 -15.31 -36.07
C ALA A 738 14.42 -14.06 -35.40
N GLU A 739 13.57 -13.27 -34.79
CA GLU A 739 13.92 -12.06 -34.01
C GLU A 739 13.21 -12.09 -32.67
N PRO A 740 13.87 -11.59 -31.61
CA PRO A 740 13.22 -11.38 -30.29
C PRO A 740 12.02 -10.44 -30.39
N PHE A 741 11.13 -10.49 -29.42
CA PHE A 741 10.03 -9.53 -29.36
C PHE A 741 10.52 -8.22 -28.76
N TYR A 742 10.74 -7.22 -29.61
CA TYR A 742 11.16 -5.89 -29.17
C TYR A 742 9.97 -5.03 -28.75
N LEU A 743 10.12 -4.33 -27.63
CA LEU A 743 9.24 -3.26 -27.21
C LEU A 743 9.51 -1.98 -28.02
N PRO A 744 8.54 -1.06 -28.15
CA PRO A 744 8.75 0.22 -28.82
C PRO A 744 9.92 1.00 -28.22
N GLU A 745 10.74 1.63 -29.07
CA GLU A 745 11.81 2.51 -28.59
C GLU A 745 11.24 3.67 -27.77
N TYR A 746 11.84 3.90 -26.62
CA TYR A 746 11.61 5.08 -25.80
C TYR A 746 12.92 5.89 -25.78
N LYS A 747 12.89 7.06 -26.39
CA LYS A 747 14.00 8.04 -26.29
C LYS A 747 13.67 8.97 -25.15
N SER A 748 14.41 8.87 -24.05
CA SER A 748 14.33 9.85 -22.97
C SER A 748 14.87 11.19 -23.49
N ASP A 749 14.15 12.26 -23.21
CA ASP A 749 14.62 13.63 -23.52
C ASP A 749 15.97 13.96 -22.83
N ASP A 750 16.44 13.09 -21.91
CA ASP A 750 17.68 13.24 -21.13
C ASP A 750 18.90 12.51 -21.74
N GLU A 751 18.74 11.60 -22.72
CA GLU A 751 19.88 10.97 -23.41
C GLU A 751 20.45 11.81 -24.57
N GLY A 752 20.14 13.09 -24.59
CA GLY A 752 20.86 14.10 -25.37
C GLY A 752 22.30 14.33 -24.89
N GLY A 753 23.01 13.25 -24.51
CA GLY A 753 24.44 13.27 -24.19
C GLY A 753 25.24 13.31 -25.48
N VAL A 754 25.75 14.51 -25.80
CA VAL A 754 26.94 14.78 -26.62
C VAL A 754 27.25 13.74 -27.72
N GLY A 755 26.32 13.61 -28.64
CA GLY A 755 26.58 13.08 -29.96
C GLY A 755 26.22 14.19 -30.93
N THR A 756 27.21 14.74 -31.63
CA THR A 756 27.06 15.64 -32.78
C THR A 756 26.31 14.91 -33.88
N SER A 757 25.01 14.68 -33.71
CA SER A 757 24.14 14.15 -34.76
C SER A 757 23.31 15.31 -35.33
N ASP A 758 23.51 15.57 -36.55
CA ASP A 758 22.88 16.45 -37.52
C ASP A 758 21.42 16.84 -37.19
N LEU A 759 21.24 17.88 -36.34
CA LEU A 759 19.97 18.62 -36.32
C LEU A 759 19.78 19.23 -37.69
N LYS A 760 18.80 18.75 -38.44
CA LYS A 760 18.44 19.35 -39.73
C LYS A 760 17.73 20.66 -39.44
N ALA A 761 17.94 21.64 -40.29
CA ALA A 761 17.28 22.93 -40.21
C ALA A 761 15.73 22.84 -40.16
N SER A 762 15.15 21.69 -40.58
CA SER A 762 13.73 21.39 -40.48
C SER A 762 13.21 21.10 -39.06
N ASP A 763 14.11 20.78 -38.12
CA ASP A 763 13.74 20.32 -36.78
C ASP A 763 13.82 21.44 -35.73
N LEU A 764 14.22 22.64 -36.14
CA LEU A 764 14.29 23.82 -35.29
C LEU A 764 12.92 24.43 -35.07
N ASP A 765 12.67 24.94 -33.85
CA ASP A 765 11.43 25.65 -33.53
C ASP A 765 11.32 26.93 -34.39
N GLU A 766 10.10 27.29 -34.81
CA GLU A 766 9.82 28.48 -35.63
C GLU A 766 10.41 29.78 -35.02
N ASN A 767 10.49 29.83 -33.66
CA ASN A 767 11.00 30.98 -32.92
C ASN A 767 12.49 30.84 -32.54
N PHE A 768 13.19 29.84 -33.09
CA PHE A 768 14.59 29.55 -32.70
C PHE A 768 15.54 30.72 -33.02
N ASP A 769 15.45 31.29 -34.22
CA ASP A 769 16.34 32.38 -34.68
C ASP A 769 16.18 33.64 -33.81
N ASP A 770 14.94 34.01 -33.50
CA ASP A 770 14.66 35.17 -32.66
C ASP A 770 15.08 34.96 -31.22
N ALA A 771 14.92 33.75 -30.71
CA ALA A 771 15.38 33.38 -29.37
C ALA A 771 16.92 33.36 -29.28
N ALA A 772 17.59 32.84 -30.27
CA ALA A 772 19.06 32.84 -30.33
C ALA A 772 19.63 34.26 -30.39
N ARG A 773 19.06 35.15 -31.21
CA ARG A 773 19.44 36.59 -31.25
C ARG A 773 19.18 37.27 -29.91
N LEU A 774 18.07 36.94 -29.23
CA LEU A 774 17.75 37.49 -27.91
C LEU A 774 18.79 37.06 -26.86
N ILE A 775 19.18 35.79 -26.84
CA ILE A 775 20.15 35.24 -25.88
C ILE A 775 21.55 35.79 -26.15
N ILE A 776 21.99 35.87 -27.40
CA ILE A 776 23.32 36.46 -27.75
C ILE A 776 23.32 37.95 -27.45
N GLY A 777 22.26 38.69 -27.80
CA GLY A 777 22.16 40.10 -27.50
C GLY A 777 22.16 40.46 -26.00
N ALA A 778 21.64 39.52 -25.17
CA ALA A 778 21.60 39.63 -23.74
C ALA A 778 22.86 39.08 -23.04
N GLN A 779 23.69 38.29 -23.75
CA GLN A 779 24.84 37.53 -23.20
C GLN A 779 24.43 36.74 -21.92
N HIS A 780 23.22 36.20 -21.91
CA HIS A 780 22.64 35.57 -20.74
C HIS A 780 21.71 34.41 -21.12
N GLY A 781 22.20 33.16 -21.06
CA GLY A 781 21.53 31.93 -21.44
C GLY A 781 20.47 31.51 -20.42
N SER A 782 19.32 32.19 -20.40
CA SER A 782 18.25 31.94 -19.44
C SER A 782 16.95 31.61 -20.14
N THR A 783 16.41 30.40 -19.89
CA THR A 783 15.09 29.96 -20.35
C THR A 783 13.98 30.93 -19.97
N SER A 784 14.04 31.51 -18.75
CA SER A 784 13.08 32.51 -18.29
C SER A 784 13.16 33.85 -19.05
N LEU A 785 14.28 34.17 -19.68
CA LEU A 785 14.42 35.33 -20.54
C LEU A 785 13.63 35.14 -21.85
N ILE A 786 13.76 33.97 -22.48
CA ILE A 786 13.01 33.59 -23.67
C ILE A 786 11.52 33.59 -23.35
N GLN A 787 11.11 32.95 -22.28
CA GLN A 787 9.71 32.87 -21.83
C GLN A 787 9.06 34.26 -21.70
N ARG A 788 9.74 35.17 -21.02
CA ARG A 788 9.19 36.53 -20.75
C ARG A 788 9.19 37.44 -21.95
N LYS A 789 10.23 37.36 -22.77
CA LYS A 789 10.39 38.27 -23.92
C LYS A 789 9.60 37.83 -25.13
N MET A 790 9.45 36.52 -25.32
CA MET A 790 8.74 35.95 -26.48
C MET A 790 7.35 35.42 -26.14
N GLN A 791 6.91 35.52 -24.88
CA GLN A 791 5.61 35.05 -24.39
C GLN A 791 5.35 33.56 -24.68
N LEU A 792 6.40 32.74 -24.63
CA LEU A 792 6.32 31.30 -24.84
C LEU A 792 6.07 30.55 -23.53
N GLY A 793 5.43 29.38 -23.62
CA GLY A 793 5.30 28.47 -22.49
C GLY A 793 6.67 27.96 -22.01
N TYR A 794 6.79 27.59 -20.72
CA TYR A 794 8.04 27.14 -20.13
C TYR A 794 8.70 25.99 -20.88
N ASN A 795 7.90 24.97 -21.25
CA ASN A 795 8.39 23.78 -21.97
C ASN A 795 8.89 24.12 -23.39
N ARG A 796 8.25 25.07 -24.09
CA ARG A 796 8.70 25.46 -25.44
C ARG A 796 9.97 26.32 -25.35
N ALA A 797 10.05 27.21 -24.38
CA ALA A 797 11.28 28.00 -24.12
C ALA A 797 12.44 27.11 -23.68
N GLY A 798 12.18 26.03 -22.92
CA GLY A 798 13.15 25.01 -22.57
C GLY A 798 13.72 24.30 -23.80
N ARG A 799 12.86 23.76 -24.67
CA ARG A 799 13.28 23.08 -25.92
C ARG A 799 14.14 23.98 -26.82
N ILE A 800 13.77 25.24 -26.97
CA ILE A 800 14.57 26.19 -27.77
C ILE A 800 15.96 26.39 -27.14
N MET A 801 16.05 26.47 -25.82
CA MET A 801 17.31 26.58 -25.10
C MET A 801 18.17 25.32 -25.25
N ASP A 802 17.55 24.13 -25.24
CA ASP A 802 18.25 22.86 -25.43
C ASP A 802 18.73 22.68 -26.89
N GLN A 803 17.95 23.14 -27.87
CA GLN A 803 18.38 23.22 -29.28
C GLN A 803 19.61 24.15 -29.45
N MET A 804 19.66 25.28 -28.70
CA MET A 804 20.84 26.17 -28.71
C MET A 804 22.07 25.51 -28.08
N GLU A 805 21.89 24.68 -27.02
CA GLU A 805 22.98 23.90 -26.44
C GLU A 805 23.49 22.84 -27.41
N GLN A 806 22.61 22.08 -28.06
CA GLN A 806 22.98 21.06 -29.05
C GLN A 806 23.75 21.64 -30.25
N LEU A 807 23.39 22.86 -30.63
CA LEU A 807 24.10 23.58 -31.70
C LEU A 807 25.34 24.35 -31.22
N GLY A 808 25.68 24.26 -29.94
CA GLY A 808 26.86 24.91 -29.39
C GLY A 808 26.75 26.43 -29.28
N ILE A 809 25.55 26.99 -29.32
CA ILE A 809 25.32 28.45 -29.16
C ILE A 809 25.41 28.84 -27.66
N VAL A 810 24.93 27.97 -26.78
CA VAL A 810 25.07 28.09 -25.34
C VAL A 810 25.76 26.88 -24.74
N GLY A 811 26.43 27.03 -23.63
CA GLY A 811 27.06 25.96 -22.87
C GLY A 811 26.06 25.10 -22.08
N PRO A 812 26.53 23.99 -21.50
CA PRO A 812 25.68 23.03 -20.80
C PRO A 812 25.01 23.63 -19.55
N ALA A 813 23.85 23.05 -19.18
CA ALA A 813 23.08 23.47 -18.03
C ALA A 813 23.86 23.29 -16.71
N GLN A 814 23.99 24.33 -15.91
CA GLN A 814 24.67 24.32 -14.61
C GLN A 814 23.67 24.53 -13.46
N GLY A 815 22.72 23.62 -13.31
CA GLY A 815 21.67 23.72 -12.28
C GLY A 815 20.77 24.94 -12.49
N SER A 816 20.61 25.79 -11.45
CA SER A 816 19.76 27.00 -11.51
C SER A 816 20.45 28.24 -12.07
N LYS A 817 21.72 28.13 -12.47
CA LYS A 817 22.48 29.26 -13.05
C LYS A 817 22.15 29.39 -14.54
N PRO A 818 22.16 30.61 -15.10
CA PRO A 818 22.06 30.79 -16.54
C PRO A 818 23.23 30.12 -17.27
N ARG A 819 22.92 29.53 -18.45
CA ARG A 819 23.93 28.90 -19.30
C ARG A 819 24.89 29.95 -19.87
N GLU A 820 26.14 29.57 -20.06
CA GLU A 820 27.15 30.44 -20.67
C GLU A 820 26.83 30.60 -22.16
N VAL A 821 26.94 31.83 -22.72
CA VAL A 821 26.70 32.06 -24.14
C VAL A 821 28.07 32.00 -24.84
N LEU A 822 28.19 31.11 -25.82
CA LEU A 822 29.45 30.80 -26.51
C LEU A 822 29.68 31.68 -27.75
N PHE A 823 28.64 32.34 -28.26
CA PHE A 823 28.68 33.25 -29.38
C PHE A 823 28.70 34.71 -28.90
N TYR A 824 29.60 35.51 -29.40
CA TYR A 824 29.81 36.90 -28.93
C TYR A 824 29.16 37.95 -29.85
N SER A 825 28.77 37.58 -31.09
CA SER A 825 28.18 38.55 -32.04
C SER A 825 27.00 37.95 -32.81
N ILE A 826 26.04 38.84 -33.18
CA ILE A 826 24.89 38.42 -34.00
C ILE A 826 25.33 38.05 -35.42
N ASP A 827 26.40 38.64 -35.90
CA ASP A 827 26.96 38.33 -37.26
C ASP A 827 27.55 36.92 -37.30
N GLU A 828 28.18 36.48 -36.21
CA GLU A 828 28.66 35.11 -36.05
C GLU A 828 27.50 34.09 -36.06
N LEU A 829 26.41 34.39 -35.33
CA LEU A 829 25.20 33.57 -35.36
C LEU A 829 24.60 33.49 -36.79
N ASN A 830 24.46 34.63 -37.51
CA ASN A 830 23.87 34.63 -38.85
C ASN A 830 24.69 33.79 -39.84
N ASN A 831 26.02 33.86 -39.75
CA ASN A 831 26.91 33.02 -40.56
C ASN A 831 26.75 31.54 -40.22
N PHE A 832 26.64 31.22 -38.92
CA PHE A 832 26.42 29.85 -38.44
C PHE A 832 25.06 29.27 -38.87
N LEU A 833 23.97 30.02 -38.71
CA LEU A 833 22.65 29.61 -39.15
C LEU A 833 22.57 29.42 -40.68
N THR A 834 23.25 30.27 -41.42
CA THR A 834 23.35 30.11 -42.90
C THR A 834 24.09 28.84 -43.25
N SER A 835 25.12 28.48 -42.51
CA SER A 835 25.89 27.24 -42.74
C SER A 835 25.08 25.97 -42.47
N ILE A 836 24.22 26.00 -41.42
CA ILE A 836 23.33 24.88 -41.08
C ILE A 836 22.20 24.70 -42.12
N ARG A 837 21.68 25.81 -42.62
CA ARG A 837 20.60 25.77 -43.64
C ARG A 837 21.06 25.36 -45.02
N ASN A 838 22.34 25.47 -45.31
CA ASN A 838 22.95 25.07 -46.59
C ASN A 838 23.52 23.64 -46.55
N ARG A 839 23.48 22.98 -45.39
CA ARG A 839 23.74 21.54 -45.23
C ARG A 839 22.43 20.74 -45.38
#